data_8850b6ceb031c3bfcb7a9fb8d08c65a1
#
_entry.id   8850b6ceb031c3bfcb7a9fb8d08c65a1
#
_cell.length_a   1.000
_cell.length_b   1.000
_cell.length_c   1.000
_cell.angle_alpha   90.00
_cell.angle_beta   90.00
_cell.angle_gamma   90.00
#
_symmetry.space_group_name_H-M   'P 1'
#
loop_
_entity.id
_entity.type
_entity.pdbx_description
1 polymer ?
#
loop_
_entity_poly.entity_id
_entity_poly.type
_entity_poly.pdbx_seq_one_letter_code
_entity_poly.pdbx_strand_id
1 'polypeptide(L)'
;MIYPDNFEQKIGFNEIRNMLRERCLSTLGKEQVEKMAFSDDAEQVNEWLKQVREFRRLILEVEDFPLQYFYDVRESIVRIRIENTHLEENELFDLRRSLSTIDCIVKILNHSDEDESHAEENDGWRREKKYTYPSLHLLAKDIVTFPQIVQRIDQILDKFGKIRDNATPELLQIRRELAKTEGSISRTLYSILRSAQSEGVVEKDVTPTLRDGRLVIPVIPTLKKKIKGIVHDESATGKTVFIEPTEVVEANNRVRELEGEERKEIIRILTQFTNKLRPYTREIMDSYRFLAKIDLIQAKQKLAEIQKAIEPEVEDHPHIDWIRAIHPLLQQSLEKKGEKVVPLDITLTQDKRILIISGPNAGGKSVCLKTVGLLQYMLQCGLSIPVSERSKTGVFQNIMIDIGDEQSLENDLSTYSSHLLNMKNMMKAANGNTIILIDEFGTGTEPGIGGAIAEAVLDRFCKQGAYGVITTHYQNLKHFADSHEGVANGAMLYDRHEMKALFQLAIGRPGSSFAIEIARKIGLPEEVIKEASDIVGSEYIQSDKYLQDIVRDKRYWENKRQSIHQREKDMEKTISKYESDIEEIEKSRKQILAKAKQQAEELLKESNKKIENAIREIRENQAEKEETKRIRQELDAFKQEMQEIDTKENDDKIARKIAQIQQRKERHAKRKAEKAQNQEKAAAALRNAQNKSQTDNNRELKAGDTVRIKGLTTVGKIESIMGDMATAVFGGMRTKMRLNRLEHATKNTEKDKTEERKESLASYGISKETRKTIDAHKSNFHQDLDVRGMRGDEALNAVQHFIDDAILVGMPRVRILHGKGNGILRQLIRQYVSSIPNVTHYADEHVQFGGAGITVVDF
;
A
#
# COMPACT_ATOMS: atom_id res chain seq x y z
N MET A 1 29.45 4.16 4.56
CA MET A 1 29.48 4.23 6.07
C MET A 1 28.13 4.74 6.57
N ILE A 2 27.57 4.12 7.61
CA ILE A 2 26.33 4.54 8.26
C ILE A 2 26.66 5.05 9.67
N TYR A 3 26.15 6.21 10.06
CA TYR A 3 26.45 6.81 11.35
C TYR A 3 25.21 7.52 11.94
N PRO A 4 24.94 7.40 13.23
CA PRO A 4 25.63 6.62 14.29
C PRO A 4 25.29 5.12 14.25
N ASP A 5 25.86 4.31 15.14
CA ASP A 5 25.63 2.85 15.19
C ASP A 5 24.15 2.48 15.40
N ASN A 6 23.38 3.30 16.11
CA ASN A 6 21.93 3.14 16.30
C ASN A 6 21.07 3.80 15.20
N PHE A 7 21.66 4.03 14.02
CA PHE A 7 21.00 4.67 12.86
C PHE A 7 19.66 4.04 12.50
N GLU A 8 19.62 2.71 12.33
CA GLU A 8 18.39 1.99 11.94
C GLU A 8 17.25 2.24 12.95
N GLN A 9 17.56 2.29 14.25
CA GLN A 9 16.58 2.59 15.28
C GLN A 9 16.07 4.04 15.17
N LYS A 10 16.98 5.00 14.97
CA LYS A 10 16.63 6.44 14.90
C LYS A 10 15.73 6.79 13.72
N ILE A 11 15.92 6.13 12.57
CA ILE A 11 15.08 6.34 11.39
C ILE A 11 13.84 5.44 11.34
N GLY A 12 13.70 4.46 12.26
CA GLY A 12 12.60 3.52 12.30
C GLY A 12 12.73 2.33 11.34
N PHE A 13 13.95 2.01 10.89
CA PHE A 13 14.15 0.89 9.95
C PHE A 13 13.97 -0.48 10.62
N ASN A 14 14.13 -0.59 11.95
CA ASN A 14 13.86 -1.80 12.70
C ASN A 14 12.40 -2.25 12.55
N GLU A 15 11.46 -1.31 12.49
CA GLU A 15 10.05 -1.59 12.23
C GLU A 15 9.85 -2.13 10.81
N ILE A 16 10.57 -1.59 9.82
CA ILE A 16 10.56 -2.12 8.44
C ILE A 16 11.12 -3.54 8.40
N ARG A 17 12.23 -3.84 9.11
CA ARG A 17 12.75 -5.21 9.25
C ARG A 17 11.72 -6.15 9.87
N ASN A 18 11.05 -5.73 10.94
CA ASN A 18 9.99 -6.51 11.56
C ASN A 18 8.83 -6.78 10.59
N MET A 19 8.40 -5.76 9.84
CA MET A 19 7.38 -5.93 8.81
C MET A 19 7.79 -6.92 7.72
N LEU A 20 9.05 -6.96 7.32
CA LEU A 20 9.59 -7.95 6.38
C LEU A 20 9.61 -9.36 6.99
N ARG A 21 10.07 -9.49 8.25
CA ARG A 21 10.11 -10.78 8.98
C ARG A 21 8.73 -11.43 9.08
N GLU A 22 7.69 -10.64 9.36
CA GLU A 22 6.31 -11.12 9.41
C GLU A 22 5.79 -11.62 8.05
N ARG A 23 6.39 -11.17 6.94
CA ARG A 23 5.99 -11.53 5.58
C ARG A 23 6.79 -12.68 4.99
N CYS A 24 7.90 -13.05 5.61
CA CYS A 24 8.64 -14.24 5.26
C CYS A 24 7.85 -15.50 5.61
N LEU A 25 7.87 -16.49 4.73
CA LEU A 25 7.19 -17.76 4.89
C LEU A 25 7.97 -18.72 5.80
N SER A 26 9.29 -18.57 5.84
CA SER A 26 10.21 -19.49 6.50
C SER A 26 11.16 -18.79 7.47
N THR A 27 11.77 -19.57 8.36
CA THR A 27 12.91 -19.14 9.18
C THR A 27 14.10 -18.70 8.33
N LEU A 28 14.29 -19.34 7.16
CA LEU A 28 15.33 -19.03 6.18
C LEU A 28 15.22 -17.59 5.67
N GLY A 29 14.01 -17.18 5.27
CA GLY A 29 13.74 -15.81 4.82
C GLY A 29 13.98 -14.79 5.93
N LYS A 30 13.54 -15.12 7.17
CA LYS A 30 13.77 -14.24 8.34
C LYS A 30 15.25 -14.02 8.62
N GLU A 31 16.09 -15.05 8.49
CA GLU A 31 17.54 -14.90 8.59
C GLU A 31 18.13 -14.02 7.49
N GLN A 32 17.57 -14.06 6.27
CA GLN A 32 18.01 -13.18 5.19
C GLN A 32 17.64 -11.71 5.46
N VAL A 33 16.50 -11.44 6.11
CA VAL A 33 16.14 -10.08 6.56
C VAL A 33 17.16 -9.53 7.55
N GLU A 34 17.66 -10.36 8.51
CA GLU A 34 18.70 -9.93 9.45
C GLU A 34 20.05 -9.66 8.77
N LYS A 35 20.37 -10.42 7.72
CA LYS A 35 21.61 -10.26 6.93
C LYS A 35 21.52 -9.17 5.87
N MET A 36 20.35 -8.57 5.70
CA MET A 36 20.15 -7.51 4.71
C MET A 36 20.98 -6.29 5.09
N ALA A 37 21.86 -5.87 4.19
CA ALA A 37 22.83 -4.81 4.42
C ALA A 37 22.66 -3.68 3.38
N PHE A 38 23.08 -2.51 3.78
CA PHE A 38 23.19 -1.33 2.94
C PHE A 38 24.27 -1.52 1.87
N SER A 39 23.99 -1.09 0.63
CA SER A 39 24.94 -1.07 -0.48
C SER A 39 25.04 0.34 -1.07
N ASP A 40 26.26 0.74 -1.44
CA ASP A 40 26.56 1.96 -2.18
C ASP A 40 26.84 1.70 -3.67
N ASP A 41 26.67 0.47 -4.11
CA ASP A 41 26.78 0.05 -5.50
C ASP A 41 25.43 0.16 -6.21
N ALA A 42 25.32 1.09 -7.15
CA ALA A 42 24.09 1.34 -7.91
C ALA A 42 23.66 0.13 -8.75
N GLU A 43 24.61 -0.61 -9.34
CA GLU A 43 24.31 -1.80 -10.14
C GLU A 43 23.69 -2.89 -9.27
N GLN A 44 24.26 -3.12 -8.09
CA GLN A 44 23.74 -4.09 -7.14
C GLN A 44 22.34 -3.71 -6.62
N VAL A 45 22.14 -2.43 -6.27
CA VAL A 45 20.82 -1.94 -5.82
C VAL A 45 19.79 -2.09 -6.93
N ASN A 46 20.11 -1.69 -8.17
CA ASN A 46 19.23 -1.85 -9.33
C ASN A 46 18.89 -3.32 -9.58
N GLU A 47 19.87 -4.22 -9.43
CA GLU A 47 19.62 -5.67 -9.59
C GLU A 47 18.62 -6.18 -8.55
N TRP A 48 18.77 -5.81 -7.27
CA TRP A 48 17.81 -6.18 -6.23
C TRP A 48 16.40 -5.62 -6.51
N LEU A 49 16.30 -4.39 -6.99
CA LEU A 49 15.00 -3.78 -7.34
C LEU A 49 14.39 -4.45 -8.58
N LYS A 50 15.20 -4.82 -9.59
CA LYS A 50 14.74 -5.59 -10.75
C LYS A 50 14.19 -6.95 -10.34
N GLN A 51 14.84 -7.65 -9.40
CA GLN A 51 14.35 -8.92 -8.88
C GLN A 51 12.97 -8.78 -8.23
N VAL A 52 12.73 -7.73 -7.45
CA VAL A 52 11.41 -7.45 -6.85
C VAL A 52 10.36 -7.13 -7.94
N ARG A 53 10.72 -6.34 -8.95
CA ARG A 53 9.85 -6.00 -10.09
C ARG A 53 9.49 -7.22 -10.92
N GLU A 54 10.47 -8.06 -11.26
CA GLU A 54 10.25 -9.31 -11.99
C GLU A 54 9.40 -10.28 -11.17
N PHE A 55 9.61 -10.36 -9.86
CA PHE A 55 8.82 -11.22 -8.99
C PHE A 55 7.35 -10.75 -8.88
N ARG A 56 7.12 -9.44 -8.85
CA ARG A 56 5.77 -8.86 -8.91
C ARG A 56 5.05 -9.25 -10.21
N ARG A 57 5.76 -9.18 -11.34
CA ARG A 57 5.26 -9.60 -12.64
C ARG A 57 4.99 -11.11 -12.67
N LEU A 58 5.92 -11.92 -12.15
CA LEU A 58 5.82 -13.38 -12.04
C LEU A 58 4.53 -13.82 -11.33
N ILE A 59 4.23 -13.22 -10.17
CA ILE A 59 3.02 -13.56 -9.39
C ILE A 59 1.72 -13.19 -10.14
N LEU A 60 1.73 -12.20 -11.01
CA LEU A 60 0.58 -11.80 -11.82
C LEU A 60 0.40 -12.70 -13.07
N GLU A 61 1.50 -13.22 -13.63
CA GLU A 61 1.49 -14.02 -14.86
C GLU A 61 1.34 -15.53 -14.60
N VAL A 62 1.80 -16.03 -13.44
CA VAL A 62 1.77 -17.45 -13.07
C VAL A 62 0.80 -17.66 -11.91
N GLU A 63 -0.42 -18.17 -12.23
CA GLU A 63 -1.49 -18.35 -11.24
C GLU A 63 -1.11 -19.30 -10.09
N ASP A 64 -0.35 -20.37 -10.38
CA ASP A 64 0.02 -21.42 -9.42
C ASP A 64 1.50 -21.37 -9.01
N PHE A 65 2.09 -20.17 -8.85
CA PHE A 65 3.48 -20.08 -8.37
C PHE A 65 3.59 -20.69 -6.97
N PRO A 66 4.53 -21.66 -6.76
CA PRO A 66 4.58 -22.46 -5.54
C PRO A 66 5.15 -21.70 -4.35
N LEU A 67 4.31 -20.89 -3.69
CA LEU A 67 4.64 -20.14 -2.47
C LEU A 67 4.36 -20.94 -1.18
N GLN A 68 4.52 -22.26 -1.22
CA GLN A 68 4.25 -23.17 -0.10
C GLN A 68 5.46 -24.10 0.10
N TYR A 69 5.49 -24.77 1.26
CA TYR A 69 6.49 -25.80 1.56
C TYR A 69 7.94 -25.27 1.63
N PHE A 70 8.12 -24.16 2.36
CA PHE A 70 9.42 -23.59 2.71
C PHE A 70 9.88 -24.12 4.08
N TYR A 71 10.05 -25.44 4.18
CA TYR A 71 10.46 -26.09 5.43
C TYR A 71 11.97 -26.02 5.61
N ASP A 72 12.41 -25.74 6.83
CA ASP A 72 13.83 -25.66 7.15
C ASP A 72 14.35 -27.01 7.67
N VAL A 73 15.06 -27.74 6.84
CA VAL A 73 15.72 -29.01 7.21
C VAL A 73 17.24 -28.90 7.21
N ARG A 74 17.80 -27.70 7.24
CA ARG A 74 19.27 -27.48 7.18
C ARG A 74 20.01 -28.19 8.32
N GLU A 75 19.49 -28.13 9.54
CA GLU A 75 20.09 -28.83 10.69
C GLU A 75 20.17 -30.33 10.44
N SER A 76 19.10 -30.93 9.91
CA SER A 76 19.04 -32.31 9.54
C SER A 76 20.04 -32.67 8.43
N ILE A 77 20.16 -31.81 7.39
CA ILE A 77 21.14 -31.99 6.31
C ILE A 77 22.58 -31.85 6.83
N VAL A 78 22.86 -31.00 7.80
CA VAL A 78 24.19 -30.89 8.43
C VAL A 78 24.46 -32.15 9.28
N ARG A 79 23.48 -32.64 10.05
CA ARG A 79 23.59 -33.83 10.89
C ARG A 79 23.93 -35.08 10.08
N ILE A 80 23.32 -35.26 8.91
CA ILE A 80 23.54 -36.46 8.08
C ILE A 80 24.91 -36.49 7.41
N ARG A 81 25.76 -35.50 7.53
CA ARG A 81 27.18 -35.58 7.14
C ARG A 81 27.97 -36.58 7.96
N ILE A 82 27.48 -36.86 9.18
CA ILE A 82 28.07 -37.86 10.06
C ILE A 82 27.62 -39.25 9.59
N GLU A 83 28.56 -40.21 9.48
CA GLU A 83 28.24 -41.58 9.09
C GLU A 83 27.31 -42.25 10.13
N ASN A 84 26.47 -43.14 9.67
CA ASN A 84 25.47 -43.89 10.48
C ASN A 84 24.34 -43.01 11.06
N THR A 85 24.20 -41.73 10.67
CA THR A 85 23.01 -40.95 10.92
C THR A 85 22.02 -41.08 9.76
N HIS A 86 20.73 -40.85 10.04
CA HIS A 86 19.69 -40.88 9.03
C HIS A 86 18.71 -39.73 9.26
N LEU A 87 17.96 -39.38 8.20
CA LEU A 87 16.81 -38.49 8.27
C LEU A 87 15.61 -39.29 8.83
N GLU A 88 14.83 -38.65 9.69
CA GLU A 88 13.54 -39.20 10.15
C GLU A 88 12.46 -39.04 9.09
N GLU A 89 11.32 -39.72 9.23
CA GLU A 89 10.21 -39.71 8.28
C GLU A 89 9.73 -38.26 8.00
N ASN A 90 9.53 -37.46 9.06
CA ASN A 90 9.06 -36.07 8.93
C ASN A 90 10.10 -35.20 8.24
N GLU A 91 11.39 -35.33 8.60
CA GLU A 91 12.48 -34.56 7.99
C GLU A 91 12.64 -34.91 6.50
N LEU A 92 12.47 -36.18 6.17
CA LEU A 92 12.51 -36.67 4.78
C LEU A 92 11.32 -36.13 3.97
N PHE A 93 10.15 -36.03 4.57
CA PHE A 93 8.94 -35.50 3.96
C PHE A 93 9.04 -34.00 3.72
N ASP A 94 9.57 -33.25 4.68
CA ASP A 94 9.79 -31.80 4.55
C ASP A 94 10.89 -31.50 3.53
N LEU A 95 11.95 -32.30 3.48
CA LEU A 95 12.97 -32.24 2.43
C LEU A 95 12.34 -32.43 1.03
N ARG A 96 11.52 -33.47 0.88
CA ARG A 96 10.81 -33.78 -0.37
C ARG A 96 9.97 -32.60 -0.85
N ARG A 97 9.19 -31.98 0.07
CA ARG A 97 8.33 -30.84 -0.23
C ARG A 97 9.16 -29.64 -0.67
N SER A 98 10.20 -29.30 0.07
CA SER A 98 11.08 -28.16 -0.25
C SER A 98 11.82 -28.39 -1.56
N LEU A 99 12.39 -29.58 -1.81
CA LEU A 99 13.08 -29.88 -3.09
C LEU A 99 12.12 -29.85 -4.29
N SER A 100 10.88 -30.31 -4.13
CA SER A 100 9.85 -30.22 -5.17
C SER A 100 9.47 -28.77 -5.46
N THR A 101 9.35 -27.93 -4.42
CA THR A 101 9.10 -26.49 -4.57
C THR A 101 10.27 -25.80 -5.29
N ILE A 102 11.52 -26.11 -4.91
CA ILE A 102 12.72 -25.58 -5.57
C ILE A 102 12.76 -25.98 -7.05
N ASP A 103 12.52 -27.26 -7.35
CA ASP A 103 12.51 -27.76 -8.75
C ASP A 103 11.46 -27.01 -9.60
N CYS A 104 10.27 -26.79 -9.06
CA CYS A 104 9.21 -26.05 -9.72
C CYS A 104 9.59 -24.58 -9.95
N ILE A 105 10.13 -23.90 -8.93
CA ILE A 105 10.58 -22.50 -9.04
C ILE A 105 11.69 -22.39 -10.08
N VAL A 106 12.71 -23.25 -10.02
CA VAL A 106 13.84 -23.22 -10.96
C VAL A 106 13.37 -23.45 -12.40
N LYS A 107 12.40 -24.35 -12.63
CA LYS A 107 11.83 -24.58 -13.97
C LYS A 107 11.11 -23.32 -14.49
N ILE A 108 10.29 -22.67 -13.65
CA ILE A 108 9.58 -21.44 -14.03
C ILE A 108 10.59 -20.32 -14.37
N LEU A 109 11.64 -20.14 -13.56
CA LEU A 109 12.63 -19.09 -13.77
C LEU A 109 13.59 -19.35 -14.93
N ASN A 110 13.76 -20.60 -15.35
CA ASN A 110 14.54 -21.00 -16.51
C ASN A 110 13.74 -21.06 -17.82
N HIS A 111 12.45 -20.73 -17.78
CA HIS A 111 11.60 -20.67 -18.97
C HIS A 111 12.07 -19.52 -19.90
N SER A 112 12.18 -19.81 -21.20
CA SER A 112 12.58 -18.86 -22.22
C SER A 112 11.44 -18.69 -23.25
N ASP A 113 11.24 -17.47 -23.75
CA ASP A 113 10.18 -17.13 -24.72
C ASP A 113 10.38 -17.87 -26.07
N GLU A 114 11.50 -18.53 -26.29
CA GLU A 114 11.82 -19.30 -27.50
C GLU A 114 11.19 -20.72 -27.49
N ASP A 115 10.77 -21.22 -26.34
CA ASP A 115 10.15 -22.56 -26.25
C ASP A 115 8.73 -22.60 -26.85
N GLU A 116 8.11 -21.46 -27.14
CA GLU A 116 6.75 -21.36 -27.74
C GLU A 116 6.75 -21.11 -29.27
N SER A 117 7.87 -20.70 -29.87
CA SER A 117 7.94 -20.49 -31.32
C SER A 117 8.71 -21.62 -31.99
N HIS A 118 8.03 -22.38 -32.84
CA HIS A 118 8.60 -23.42 -33.70
C HIS A 118 9.94 -22.95 -34.32
N ALA A 119 10.98 -23.72 -34.09
CA ALA A 119 12.29 -23.55 -34.67
C ALA A 119 12.18 -23.67 -36.21
N GLU A 120 12.21 -22.56 -36.91
CA GLU A 120 12.66 -22.52 -38.28
C GLU A 120 14.20 -22.44 -38.26
N GLU A 121 14.83 -23.58 -38.62
CA GLU A 121 16.25 -23.69 -38.85
C GLU A 121 16.63 -22.71 -39.95
N ASN A 122 17.45 -21.70 -39.63
CA ASN A 122 18.58 -21.18 -40.42
C ASN A 122 18.95 -19.75 -39.98
N ASP A 123 19.91 -19.66 -39.06
CA ASP A 123 21.00 -18.66 -39.19
C ASP A 123 22.04 -18.91 -38.09
N GLY A 124 23.25 -19.04 -38.50
CA GLY A 124 24.41 -19.47 -37.71
C GLY A 124 24.96 -18.44 -36.71
N TRP A 125 24.13 -17.56 -36.16
CA TRP A 125 24.48 -16.65 -35.07
C TRP A 125 23.85 -17.16 -33.79
N ARG A 126 24.65 -17.44 -32.76
CA ARG A 126 24.16 -17.72 -31.40
C ARG A 126 23.33 -16.53 -30.94
N ARG A 127 22.00 -16.62 -31.08
CA ARG A 127 21.07 -15.73 -30.39
C ARG A 127 21.21 -16.02 -28.90
N GLU A 128 21.48 -14.98 -28.10
CA GLU A 128 21.39 -15.09 -26.63
C GLU A 128 19.94 -15.44 -26.26
N LYS A 129 19.76 -16.54 -25.52
CA LYS A 129 18.43 -16.93 -25.01
C LYS A 129 17.87 -15.81 -24.17
N LYS A 130 16.69 -15.31 -24.58
CA LYS A 130 15.97 -14.27 -23.85
C LYS A 130 15.05 -14.92 -22.82
N TYR A 131 15.43 -14.83 -21.56
CA TYR A 131 14.63 -15.34 -20.45
C TYR A 131 13.50 -14.37 -20.12
N THR A 132 12.33 -14.91 -19.71
CA THR A 132 11.14 -14.13 -19.32
C THR A 132 11.40 -13.27 -18.09
N TYR A 133 12.22 -13.78 -17.14
CA TYR A 133 12.63 -13.12 -15.89
C TYR A 133 14.16 -13.14 -15.72
N PRO A 134 14.90 -12.28 -16.43
CA PRO A 134 16.36 -12.39 -16.51
C PRO A 134 17.08 -12.23 -15.17
N SER A 135 16.65 -11.30 -14.29
CA SER A 135 17.29 -11.08 -12.98
C SER A 135 16.99 -12.23 -11.99
N LEU A 136 15.80 -12.81 -12.03
CA LEU A 136 15.47 -14.00 -11.23
C LEU A 136 16.15 -15.26 -11.80
N HIS A 137 16.27 -15.37 -13.13
CA HIS A 137 17.01 -16.45 -13.78
C HIS A 137 18.48 -16.49 -13.31
N LEU A 138 19.14 -15.34 -13.17
CA LEU A 138 20.51 -15.27 -12.67
C LEU A 138 20.68 -15.92 -11.27
N LEU A 139 19.64 -15.90 -10.43
CA LEU A 139 19.66 -16.59 -9.14
C LEU A 139 19.46 -18.09 -9.27
N ALA A 140 18.75 -18.54 -10.30
CA ALA A 140 18.34 -19.94 -10.50
C ALA A 140 19.30 -20.76 -11.38
N LYS A 141 20.10 -20.11 -12.24
CA LYS A 141 20.88 -20.76 -13.31
C LYS A 141 21.89 -21.82 -12.80
N ASP A 142 22.48 -21.59 -11.63
CA ASP A 142 23.51 -22.46 -11.05
C ASP A 142 22.94 -23.42 -9.98
N ILE A 143 21.61 -23.41 -9.79
CA ILE A 143 20.96 -24.25 -8.76
C ILE A 143 20.69 -25.64 -9.33
N VAL A 144 21.24 -26.63 -8.65
CA VAL A 144 21.01 -28.05 -8.97
C VAL A 144 19.66 -28.47 -8.42
N THR A 145 18.82 -29.04 -9.26
CA THR A 145 17.54 -29.63 -8.86
C THR A 145 17.64 -31.15 -8.71
N PHE A 146 16.78 -31.73 -7.88
CA PHE A 146 16.89 -33.14 -7.48
C PHE A 146 15.61 -33.94 -7.77
N PRO A 147 15.08 -33.96 -9.01
CA PRO A 147 13.84 -34.68 -9.31
C PRO A 147 13.92 -36.18 -9.03
N GLN A 148 15.13 -36.82 -9.23
CA GLN A 148 15.33 -38.21 -8.96
C GLN A 148 15.28 -38.54 -7.44
N ILE A 149 15.78 -37.60 -6.59
CA ILE A 149 15.71 -37.72 -5.14
C ILE A 149 14.27 -37.62 -4.69
N VAL A 150 13.53 -36.63 -5.19
CA VAL A 150 12.08 -36.46 -4.91
C VAL A 150 11.32 -37.71 -5.32
N GLN A 151 11.53 -38.23 -6.52
CA GLN A 151 10.90 -39.47 -7.00
C GLN A 151 11.23 -40.69 -6.10
N ARG A 152 12.47 -40.79 -5.62
CA ARG A 152 12.86 -41.87 -4.72
C ARG A 152 12.20 -41.74 -3.35
N ILE A 153 12.06 -40.53 -2.82
CA ILE A 153 11.32 -40.27 -1.57
C ILE A 153 9.84 -40.66 -1.75
N ASP A 154 9.23 -40.35 -2.90
CA ASP A 154 7.84 -40.73 -3.22
C ASP A 154 7.61 -42.24 -3.31
N GLN A 155 8.67 -43.00 -3.58
CA GLN A 155 8.62 -44.49 -3.49
C GLN A 155 8.68 -44.99 -2.05
N ILE A 156 9.33 -44.22 -1.15
CA ILE A 156 9.49 -44.58 0.27
C ILE A 156 8.33 -44.09 1.10
N LEU A 157 7.92 -42.82 0.91
CA LEU A 157 6.85 -42.17 1.68
C LEU A 157 5.54 -42.13 0.90
N ASP A 158 4.45 -42.12 1.61
CA ASP A 158 3.12 -41.84 1.08
C ASP A 158 2.84 -40.33 1.09
N LYS A 159 1.62 -39.95 0.64
CA LYS A 159 1.16 -38.56 0.61
C LYS A 159 1.03 -37.89 1.98
N PHE A 160 1.05 -38.63 3.05
CA PHE A 160 0.95 -38.16 4.42
C PHE A 160 2.31 -38.15 5.14
N GLY A 161 3.39 -38.57 4.46
CA GLY A 161 4.73 -38.62 5.01
C GLY A 161 5.02 -39.89 5.83
N LYS A 162 4.19 -40.95 5.71
CA LYS A 162 4.42 -42.22 6.32
C LYS A 162 5.11 -43.18 5.35
N ILE A 163 5.97 -44.09 5.90
CA ILE A 163 6.63 -45.11 5.08
C ILE A 163 5.60 -46.06 4.48
N ARG A 164 5.64 -46.20 3.16
CA ARG A 164 4.75 -47.08 2.41
C ARG A 164 5.00 -48.55 2.79
N ASP A 165 3.92 -49.33 2.80
CA ASP A 165 4.01 -50.78 3.08
C ASP A 165 4.92 -51.53 2.08
N ASN A 166 4.96 -51.06 0.85
CA ASN A 166 5.73 -51.62 -0.25
C ASN A 166 7.06 -50.88 -0.50
N ALA A 167 7.55 -50.12 0.48
CA ALA A 167 8.83 -49.38 0.34
C ALA A 167 10.00 -50.38 0.11
N THR A 168 9.96 -51.54 0.76
CA THR A 168 10.83 -52.68 0.46
C THR A 168 10.00 -53.98 0.52
N PRO A 169 10.43 -55.09 -0.18
CA PRO A 169 9.78 -56.39 -0.08
C PRO A 169 9.77 -56.93 1.34
N GLU A 170 10.84 -56.69 2.09
CA GLU A 170 11.01 -57.13 3.48
C GLU A 170 9.99 -56.44 4.40
N LEU A 171 9.83 -55.12 4.28
CA LEU A 171 8.85 -54.36 5.07
C LEU A 171 7.42 -54.80 4.78
N LEU A 172 7.10 -55.07 3.52
CA LEU A 172 5.80 -55.56 3.10
C LEU A 172 5.48 -56.93 3.75
N GLN A 173 6.50 -57.83 3.82
CA GLN A 173 6.34 -59.11 4.44
C GLN A 173 6.11 -59.00 5.95
N ILE A 174 6.93 -58.17 6.64
CA ILE A 174 6.82 -57.94 8.08
C ILE A 174 5.43 -57.38 8.42
N ARG A 175 4.95 -56.35 7.70
CA ARG A 175 3.63 -55.76 7.95
C ARG A 175 2.49 -56.69 7.68
N ARG A 176 2.62 -57.58 6.66
CA ARG A 176 1.61 -58.62 6.40
C ARG A 176 1.57 -59.66 7.51
N GLU A 177 2.73 -60.09 8.02
CA GLU A 177 2.81 -61.04 9.13
C GLU A 177 2.26 -60.40 10.41
N LEU A 178 2.58 -59.12 10.67
CA LEU A 178 2.08 -58.36 11.80
C LEU A 178 0.56 -58.28 11.79
N ALA A 179 -0.04 -57.79 10.68
CA ALA A 179 -1.48 -57.71 10.52
C ALA A 179 -2.19 -59.08 10.64
N LYS A 180 -1.56 -60.17 10.12
CA LYS A 180 -2.06 -61.52 10.26
C LYS A 180 -2.02 -61.99 11.71
N THR A 181 -0.94 -61.75 12.43
CA THR A 181 -0.75 -62.12 13.83
C THR A 181 -1.71 -61.36 14.75
N GLU A 182 -1.80 -60.04 14.61
CA GLU A 182 -2.76 -59.21 15.32
C GLU A 182 -4.21 -59.67 15.08
N GLY A 183 -4.58 -59.90 13.81
CA GLY A 183 -5.91 -60.41 13.45
C GLY A 183 -6.21 -61.83 13.97
N SER A 184 -5.17 -62.61 14.34
CA SER A 184 -5.33 -63.96 14.93
C SER A 184 -5.58 -63.88 16.43
N ILE A 185 -5.07 -62.91 17.16
CA ILE A 185 -5.15 -62.76 18.62
C ILE A 185 -6.61 -62.83 19.10
N SER A 186 -7.46 -61.98 18.56
CA SER A 186 -8.88 -61.96 18.95
C SER A 186 -9.57 -63.30 18.63
N ARG A 187 -9.31 -63.87 17.45
CA ARG A 187 -9.89 -65.20 17.06
C ARG A 187 -9.48 -66.27 17.97
N THR A 188 -8.20 -66.39 18.31
CA THR A 188 -7.63 -67.39 19.21
C THR A 188 -8.23 -67.18 20.60
N LEU A 189 -8.29 -65.99 21.12
CA LEU A 189 -8.87 -65.68 22.41
C LEU A 189 -10.34 -66.11 22.51
N TYR A 190 -11.15 -65.76 21.49
CA TYR A 190 -12.55 -66.17 21.43
C TYR A 190 -12.72 -67.66 21.26
N SER A 191 -11.82 -68.36 20.57
CA SER A 191 -11.82 -69.82 20.48
C SER A 191 -11.57 -70.46 21.84
N ILE A 192 -10.55 -69.96 22.56
CA ILE A 192 -10.22 -70.47 23.92
C ILE A 192 -11.36 -70.16 24.89
N LEU A 193 -11.95 -68.94 24.79
CA LEU A 193 -13.08 -68.55 25.62
C LEU A 193 -14.29 -69.56 25.45
N ARG A 194 -14.64 -69.82 24.16
CA ARG A 194 -15.71 -70.73 23.82
C ARG A 194 -15.43 -72.13 24.33
N SER A 195 -14.20 -72.63 24.22
CA SER A 195 -13.80 -73.93 24.80
C SER A 195 -13.95 -73.97 26.34
N ALA A 196 -13.45 -72.89 26.99
CA ALA A 196 -13.57 -72.69 28.42
C ALA A 196 -15.04 -72.62 28.93
N GLN A 197 -15.90 -71.94 28.12
CA GLN A 197 -17.34 -71.87 28.39
C GLN A 197 -18.03 -73.22 28.21
N SER A 198 -17.66 -74.00 27.19
CA SER A 198 -18.21 -75.36 26.94
C SER A 198 -17.79 -76.37 28.06
N GLU A 199 -16.60 -76.23 28.63
CA GLU A 199 -16.08 -76.98 29.74
C GLU A 199 -16.55 -76.51 31.12
N GLY A 200 -17.35 -75.39 31.17
CA GLY A 200 -17.85 -74.88 32.42
C GLY A 200 -16.81 -74.15 33.30
N VAL A 201 -15.65 -73.75 32.73
CA VAL A 201 -14.54 -73.07 33.41
C VAL A 201 -14.84 -71.57 33.51
N VAL A 202 -15.61 -71.00 32.52
CA VAL A 202 -16.07 -69.69 32.46
C VAL A 202 -17.58 -69.64 32.20
N GLU A 203 -18.28 -68.70 32.78
CA GLU A 203 -19.71 -68.49 32.57
C GLU A 203 -20.03 -68.15 31.12
N LYS A 204 -21.24 -68.47 30.60
CA LYS A 204 -21.59 -68.38 29.17
C LYS A 204 -21.70 -66.90 28.68
N ASP A 205 -21.94 -65.89 29.55
CA ASP A 205 -22.13 -64.49 29.29
C ASP A 205 -20.85 -63.66 29.49
N VAL A 206 -19.75 -64.29 29.89
CA VAL A 206 -18.46 -63.67 30.06
C VAL A 206 -17.86 -63.30 28.66
N THR A 207 -17.37 -62.12 28.51
CA THR A 207 -16.63 -61.60 27.36
C THR A 207 -15.18 -61.29 27.74
N PRO A 208 -14.23 -61.29 26.76
CA PRO A 208 -12.87 -60.88 27.04
C PRO A 208 -12.85 -59.42 27.50
N THR A 209 -12.01 -59.08 28.41
CA THR A 209 -11.81 -57.72 28.91
C THR A 209 -10.39 -57.24 28.66
N LEU A 210 -10.20 -55.91 28.56
CA LEU A 210 -8.88 -55.31 28.42
C LEU A 210 -8.36 -54.93 29.82
N ARG A 211 -7.15 -55.44 30.18
CA ARG A 211 -6.42 -55.09 31.40
C ARG A 211 -4.98 -54.77 31.02
N ASP A 212 -4.51 -53.63 31.44
CA ASP A 212 -3.17 -53.10 31.13
C ASP A 212 -2.79 -53.24 29.64
N GLY A 213 -3.75 -52.95 28.76
CA GLY A 213 -3.55 -53.05 27.31
C GLY A 213 -3.55 -54.46 26.73
N ARG A 214 -3.92 -55.47 27.52
CA ARG A 214 -3.97 -56.89 27.13
C ARG A 214 -5.39 -57.46 27.19
N LEU A 215 -5.71 -58.28 26.22
CA LEU A 215 -6.97 -58.99 26.19
C LEU A 215 -6.87 -60.25 27.11
N VAL A 216 -7.69 -60.24 28.12
CA VAL A 216 -7.69 -61.31 29.18
C VAL A 216 -9.09 -61.92 29.32
N ILE A 217 -9.10 -63.16 29.79
CA ILE A 217 -10.34 -63.89 30.11
C ILE A 217 -10.52 -63.87 31.64
N PRO A 218 -11.68 -63.32 32.13
CA PRO A 218 -11.99 -63.34 33.53
C PRO A 218 -12.42 -64.76 33.94
N VAL A 219 -11.74 -65.33 34.94
CA VAL A 219 -11.89 -66.71 35.41
C VAL A 219 -12.09 -66.76 36.92
N ILE A 220 -12.86 -67.72 37.45
CA ILE A 220 -13.01 -67.91 38.90
C ILE A 220 -11.68 -68.49 39.46
N PRO A 221 -11.15 -67.98 40.59
CA PRO A 221 -9.82 -68.37 41.13
C PRO A 221 -9.61 -69.86 41.33
N THR A 222 -10.64 -70.62 41.69
CA THR A 222 -10.59 -72.06 41.89
C THR A 222 -10.34 -72.86 40.60
N LEU A 223 -10.68 -72.30 39.44
CA LEU A 223 -10.57 -72.87 38.10
C LEU A 223 -9.39 -72.34 37.31
N LYS A 224 -8.58 -71.45 37.89
CA LYS A 224 -7.45 -70.75 37.20
C LYS A 224 -6.45 -71.76 36.57
N LYS A 225 -6.26 -72.96 37.09
CA LYS A 225 -5.32 -74.00 36.57
C LYS A 225 -5.81 -74.68 35.27
N LYS A 226 -7.09 -74.50 34.92
CA LYS A 226 -7.66 -75.09 33.71
C LYS A 226 -7.37 -74.31 32.45
N ILE A 227 -7.13 -73.02 32.55
CA ILE A 227 -6.65 -72.19 31.42
C ILE A 227 -5.15 -71.92 31.62
N LYS A 228 -4.33 -72.51 30.70
CA LYS A 228 -2.89 -72.24 30.72
C LYS A 228 -2.66 -70.78 30.28
N GLY A 229 -1.97 -69.97 31.08
CA GLY A 229 -1.72 -68.59 30.78
C GLY A 229 -1.09 -67.81 31.95
N ILE A 230 -0.91 -66.49 31.72
CA ILE A 230 -0.37 -65.57 32.73
C ILE A 230 -1.54 -64.83 33.40
N VAL A 231 -1.48 -64.79 34.72
CA VAL A 231 -2.40 -63.98 35.53
C VAL A 231 -1.89 -62.56 35.56
N HIS A 232 -2.70 -61.61 35.06
CA HIS A 232 -2.33 -60.21 35.01
C HIS A 232 -2.91 -59.35 36.16
N ASP A 233 -4.14 -59.74 36.59
CA ASP A 233 -4.84 -58.99 37.64
C ASP A 233 -5.85 -59.84 38.38
N GLU A 234 -6.24 -59.47 39.59
CA GLU A 234 -7.34 -60.01 40.36
C GLU A 234 -8.37 -58.91 40.66
N SER A 235 -9.63 -59.28 40.65
CA SER A 235 -10.67 -58.30 41.00
C SER A 235 -10.51 -57.88 42.44
N ALA A 236 -10.89 -56.65 42.77
CA ALA A 236 -10.80 -56.06 44.13
C ALA A 236 -11.49 -56.93 45.21
N THR A 237 -12.41 -57.77 44.81
CA THR A 237 -13.11 -58.69 45.70
C THR A 237 -12.47 -60.12 45.77
N GLY A 238 -11.39 -60.36 45.00
CA GLY A 238 -10.74 -61.65 44.89
C GLY A 238 -11.58 -62.76 44.21
N LYS A 239 -12.75 -62.43 43.67
CA LYS A 239 -13.68 -63.40 43.06
C LYS A 239 -13.39 -63.73 41.61
N THR A 240 -12.56 -62.94 40.91
CA THR A 240 -12.21 -63.11 39.50
C THR A 240 -10.75 -62.83 39.30
N VAL A 241 -10.10 -63.71 38.54
CA VAL A 241 -8.70 -63.63 38.10
C VAL A 241 -8.70 -63.41 36.59
N PHE A 242 -7.90 -62.49 36.12
CA PHE A 242 -7.77 -62.17 34.73
C PHE A 242 -6.57 -62.87 34.13
N ILE A 243 -6.83 -63.86 33.26
CA ILE A 243 -5.81 -64.73 32.64
C ILE A 243 -5.64 -64.35 31.15
N GLU A 244 -4.39 -64.09 30.74
CA GLU A 244 -4.00 -64.07 29.31
C GLU A 244 -3.58 -65.51 28.94
N PRO A 245 -4.29 -66.21 28.05
CA PRO A 245 -3.92 -67.55 27.60
C PRO A 245 -2.54 -67.61 26.94
N THR A 246 -1.82 -68.72 27.11
CA THR A 246 -0.43 -68.88 26.58
C THR A 246 -0.33 -68.57 25.10
N GLU A 247 -1.30 -69.03 24.29
CA GLU A 247 -1.34 -68.84 22.86
C GLU A 247 -1.50 -67.33 22.51
N VAL A 248 -2.22 -66.57 23.36
CA VAL A 248 -2.36 -65.12 23.20
C VAL A 248 -1.05 -64.42 23.64
N VAL A 249 -0.41 -64.85 24.71
CA VAL A 249 0.90 -64.34 25.14
C VAL A 249 1.94 -64.56 24.03
N GLU A 250 2.00 -65.76 23.43
CA GLU A 250 2.93 -66.07 22.33
C GLU A 250 2.64 -65.14 21.10
N ALA A 251 1.36 -64.95 20.75
CA ALA A 251 0.97 -64.07 19.64
C ALA A 251 1.35 -62.64 19.94
N ASN A 252 1.11 -62.13 21.16
CA ASN A 252 1.50 -60.77 21.55
C ASN A 252 3.04 -60.56 21.57
N ASN A 253 3.80 -61.58 21.99
CA ASN A 253 5.25 -61.54 21.90
C ASN A 253 5.72 -61.51 20.44
N ARG A 254 5.08 -62.28 19.55
CA ARG A 254 5.41 -62.26 18.12
C ARG A 254 5.08 -60.91 17.49
N VAL A 255 3.97 -60.28 17.89
CA VAL A 255 3.65 -58.90 17.46
C VAL A 255 4.79 -57.93 17.84
N ARG A 256 5.27 -58.02 19.12
CA ARG A 256 6.37 -57.15 19.56
C ARG A 256 7.69 -57.39 18.83
N GLU A 257 7.99 -58.69 18.53
CA GLU A 257 9.15 -59.07 17.73
C GLU A 257 9.05 -58.43 16.32
N LEU A 258 7.88 -58.59 15.69
CA LEU A 258 7.61 -58.05 14.36
C LEU A 258 7.63 -56.51 14.34
N GLU A 259 7.10 -55.82 15.35
CA GLU A 259 7.23 -54.39 15.53
C GLU A 259 8.70 -53.96 15.66
N GLY A 260 9.51 -54.75 16.40
CA GLY A 260 10.96 -54.56 16.50
C GLY A 260 11.69 -54.77 15.19
N GLU A 261 11.29 -55.78 14.39
CA GLU A 261 11.81 -56.01 13.04
C GLU A 261 11.40 -54.89 12.09
N GLU A 262 10.15 -54.43 12.15
CA GLU A 262 9.66 -53.29 11.37
C GLU A 262 10.48 -52.04 11.63
N ARG A 263 10.68 -51.65 12.91
CA ARG A 263 11.52 -50.50 13.26
C ARG A 263 12.94 -50.62 12.73
N LYS A 264 13.56 -51.77 12.82
CA LYS A 264 14.90 -52.03 12.29
C LYS A 264 14.94 -51.87 10.78
N GLU A 265 13.92 -52.39 10.07
CA GLU A 265 13.81 -52.26 8.62
C GLU A 265 13.56 -50.81 8.18
N ILE A 266 12.70 -50.09 8.89
CA ILE A 266 12.49 -48.64 8.66
C ILE A 266 13.82 -47.87 8.78
N ILE A 267 14.56 -48.08 9.88
CA ILE A 267 15.87 -47.45 10.09
C ILE A 267 16.84 -47.84 8.97
N ARG A 268 16.82 -49.11 8.52
CA ARG A 268 17.65 -49.55 7.39
C ARG A 268 17.33 -48.80 6.10
N ILE A 269 16.03 -48.66 5.78
CA ILE A 269 15.56 -47.92 4.60
C ILE A 269 16.02 -46.49 4.66
N LEU A 270 15.76 -45.78 5.77
CA LEU A 270 16.12 -44.38 5.96
C LEU A 270 17.64 -44.16 5.91
N THR A 271 18.42 -45.09 6.54
CA THR A 271 19.89 -45.03 6.51
C THR A 271 20.43 -45.24 5.10
N GLN A 272 19.93 -46.25 4.37
CA GLN A 272 20.34 -46.48 2.98
C GLN A 272 20.02 -45.29 2.07
N PHE A 273 18.85 -44.71 2.22
CA PHE A 273 18.48 -43.49 1.47
C PHE A 273 19.39 -42.32 1.84
N THR A 274 19.59 -42.07 3.13
CA THR A 274 20.45 -40.97 3.61
C THR A 274 21.91 -41.14 3.13
N ASN A 275 22.46 -42.35 3.07
CA ASN A 275 23.79 -42.64 2.54
C ASN A 275 23.90 -42.20 1.06
N LYS A 276 22.84 -42.38 0.27
CA LYS A 276 22.79 -41.94 -1.14
C LYS A 276 22.62 -40.43 -1.26
N LEU A 277 21.97 -39.78 -0.27
CA LEU A 277 21.78 -38.32 -0.24
C LEU A 277 23.04 -37.56 0.19
N ARG A 278 23.89 -38.19 1.04
CA ARG A 278 25.06 -37.58 1.67
C ARG A 278 26.05 -36.89 0.71
N PRO A 279 26.36 -37.41 -0.48
CA PRO A 279 27.21 -36.71 -1.46
C PRO A 279 26.66 -35.38 -1.90
N TYR A 280 25.36 -35.17 -1.89
CA TYR A 280 24.65 -33.97 -2.41
C TYR A 280 24.31 -32.93 -1.33
N THR A 281 24.85 -33.12 -0.11
CA THR A 281 24.49 -32.20 1.02
C THR A 281 24.90 -30.76 0.76
N ARG A 282 25.96 -30.50 0.00
CA ARG A 282 26.41 -29.16 -0.34
C ARG A 282 25.45 -28.48 -1.32
N GLU A 283 25.13 -29.16 -2.40
CA GLU A 283 24.24 -28.67 -3.46
C GLU A 283 22.82 -28.47 -2.91
N ILE A 284 22.35 -29.34 -2.00
CA ILE A 284 21.08 -29.19 -1.30
C ILE A 284 21.12 -27.92 -0.42
N MET A 285 22.20 -27.65 0.29
CA MET A 285 22.35 -26.43 1.08
C MET A 285 22.36 -25.18 0.21
N ASP A 286 22.92 -25.23 -0.99
CA ASP A 286 22.90 -24.11 -1.95
C ASP A 286 21.47 -23.89 -2.48
N SER A 287 20.70 -24.96 -2.71
CA SER A 287 19.28 -24.88 -3.07
C SER A 287 18.43 -24.25 -1.95
N TYR A 288 18.72 -24.53 -0.69
CA TYR A 288 18.08 -23.84 0.45
C TYR A 288 18.48 -22.37 0.57
N ARG A 289 19.71 -22.01 0.25
CA ARG A 289 20.13 -20.58 0.17
C ARG A 289 19.40 -19.85 -0.93
N PHE A 290 19.16 -20.49 -2.06
CA PHE A 290 18.33 -19.96 -3.13
C PHE A 290 16.90 -19.76 -2.66
N LEU A 291 16.29 -20.77 -2.03
CA LEU A 291 14.94 -20.70 -1.49
C LEU A 291 14.78 -19.54 -0.48
N ALA A 292 15.78 -19.33 0.38
CA ALA A 292 15.83 -18.21 1.31
C ALA A 292 15.82 -16.84 0.62
N LYS A 293 16.55 -16.71 -0.52
CA LYS A 293 16.55 -15.48 -1.31
C LYS A 293 15.19 -15.24 -1.97
N ILE A 294 14.55 -16.27 -2.50
CA ILE A 294 13.20 -16.17 -3.08
C ILE A 294 12.18 -15.74 -2.01
N ASP A 295 12.26 -16.30 -0.80
CA ASP A 295 11.38 -15.90 0.32
C ASP A 295 11.59 -14.43 0.72
N LEU A 296 12.85 -13.95 0.75
CA LEU A 296 13.13 -12.53 0.98
C LEU A 296 12.57 -11.64 -0.14
N ILE A 297 12.74 -12.01 -1.41
CA ILE A 297 12.22 -11.24 -2.55
C ILE A 297 10.70 -11.16 -2.49
N GLN A 298 10.04 -12.26 -2.16
CA GLN A 298 8.60 -12.30 -1.94
C GLN A 298 8.16 -11.38 -0.78
N ALA A 299 8.89 -11.40 0.34
CA ALA A 299 8.59 -10.53 1.49
C ALA A 299 8.75 -9.05 1.11
N LYS A 300 9.80 -8.70 0.32
CA LYS A 300 10.01 -7.35 -0.23
C LYS A 300 8.87 -6.93 -1.15
N GLN A 301 8.41 -7.82 -2.05
CA GLN A 301 7.30 -7.55 -2.96
C GLN A 301 5.98 -7.31 -2.19
N LYS A 302 5.64 -8.16 -1.22
CA LYS A 302 4.45 -7.98 -0.37
C LYS A 302 4.49 -6.68 0.44
N LEU A 303 5.67 -6.31 0.95
CA LEU A 303 5.84 -5.04 1.65
C LEU A 303 5.64 -3.86 0.69
N ALA A 304 6.22 -3.92 -0.52
CA ALA A 304 6.07 -2.90 -1.55
C ALA A 304 4.60 -2.70 -1.95
N GLU A 305 3.83 -3.77 -2.08
CA GLU A 305 2.41 -3.72 -2.40
C GLU A 305 1.59 -2.99 -1.33
N ILE A 306 1.82 -3.33 -0.04
CA ILE A 306 1.15 -2.68 1.10
C ILE A 306 1.48 -1.19 1.17
N GLN A 307 2.74 -0.83 0.95
CA GLN A 307 3.22 0.55 0.98
C GLN A 307 2.92 1.32 -0.32
N LYS A 308 2.36 0.66 -1.34
CA LYS A 308 2.21 1.20 -2.71
C LYS A 308 3.52 1.75 -3.24
N ALA A 309 4.60 1.06 -2.92
CA ALA A 309 5.97 1.42 -3.27
C ALA A 309 6.31 0.94 -4.69
N ILE A 310 7.25 1.63 -5.29
CA ILE A 310 7.77 1.34 -6.64
C ILE A 310 9.28 1.07 -6.58
N GLU A 311 9.80 0.53 -7.66
CA GLU A 311 11.24 0.32 -7.90
C GLU A 311 11.76 1.40 -8.85
N PRO A 312 12.24 2.56 -8.35
CA PRO A 312 12.84 3.60 -9.20
C PRO A 312 14.15 3.11 -9.80
N GLU A 313 14.54 3.67 -10.92
CA GLU A 313 15.87 3.48 -11.48
C GLU A 313 16.88 4.30 -10.65
N VAL A 314 17.96 3.62 -10.22
CA VAL A 314 18.98 4.21 -9.35
C VAL A 314 20.21 4.56 -10.18
N GLU A 315 20.61 5.82 -10.15
CA GLU A 315 21.77 6.35 -10.88
C GLU A 315 23.04 6.26 -10.01
N ASP A 316 24.19 6.05 -10.65
CA ASP A 316 25.49 5.93 -9.95
C ASP A 316 26.11 7.31 -9.63
N HIS A 317 25.29 8.22 -9.13
CA HIS A 317 25.75 9.49 -8.58
C HIS A 317 24.77 10.03 -7.54
N PRO A 318 25.25 10.76 -6.53
CA PRO A 318 24.39 11.26 -5.46
C PRO A 318 23.39 12.29 -5.97
N HIS A 319 22.12 11.96 -5.90
CA HIS A 319 21.03 12.93 -6.06
C HIS A 319 19.70 12.37 -5.52
N ILE A 320 18.78 13.24 -5.22
CA ILE A 320 17.41 12.94 -4.83
C ILE A 320 16.49 13.89 -5.59
N ASP A 321 15.55 13.37 -6.33
CA ASP A 321 14.43 14.12 -6.92
C ASP A 321 13.16 13.30 -6.76
N TRP A 322 12.60 13.38 -5.54
CA TRP A 322 11.43 12.60 -5.18
C TRP A 322 10.16 13.43 -5.25
N ILE A 323 9.21 12.90 -5.96
CA ILE A 323 7.87 13.45 -6.10
C ILE A 323 6.92 12.56 -5.31
N ARG A 324 6.12 13.17 -4.41
CA ARG A 324 5.13 12.49 -3.58
C ARG A 324 5.71 11.36 -2.70
N ALA A 325 6.87 11.57 -2.13
CA ALA A 325 7.46 10.62 -1.18
C ALA A 325 6.61 10.52 0.09
N ILE A 326 6.34 9.30 0.55
CA ILE A 326 5.48 9.03 1.71
C ILE A 326 6.30 8.28 2.77
N HIS A 327 6.24 8.71 4.00
CA HIS A 327 6.86 7.98 5.12
C HIS A 327 6.01 6.74 5.45
N PRO A 328 6.51 5.50 5.24
CA PRO A 328 5.67 4.30 5.31
C PRO A 328 5.09 4.02 6.70
N LEU A 329 5.87 4.24 7.75
CA LEU A 329 5.41 4.04 9.14
C LEU A 329 4.38 5.09 9.56
N LEU A 330 4.56 6.34 9.12
CA LEU A 330 3.59 7.41 9.36
C LEU A 330 2.28 7.13 8.61
N GLN A 331 2.36 6.66 7.37
CA GLN A 331 1.20 6.26 6.58
C GLN A 331 0.38 5.21 7.33
N GLN A 332 1.02 4.14 7.79
CA GLN A 332 0.36 3.06 8.53
C GLN A 332 -0.29 3.57 9.83
N SER A 333 0.38 4.50 10.53
CA SER A 333 -0.14 5.09 11.78
C SER A 333 -1.37 5.96 11.54
N LEU A 334 -1.36 6.79 10.49
CA LEU A 334 -2.46 7.70 10.14
C LEU A 334 -3.63 6.96 9.50
N GLU A 335 -3.38 5.94 8.66
CA GLU A 335 -4.44 5.10 8.09
C GLU A 335 -5.26 4.39 9.17
N LYS A 336 -4.63 3.96 10.27
CA LYS A 336 -5.34 3.40 11.46
C LYS A 336 -6.27 4.43 12.13
N LYS A 337 -6.00 5.72 11.96
CA LYS A 337 -6.81 6.83 12.48
C LYS A 337 -7.80 7.39 11.44
N GLY A 338 -7.80 6.85 10.21
CA GLY A 338 -8.61 7.36 9.10
C GLY A 338 -8.07 8.64 8.46
N GLU A 339 -6.83 9.04 8.78
CA GLU A 339 -6.19 10.24 8.27
C GLU A 339 -5.26 9.91 7.10
N LYS A 340 -4.96 10.91 6.25
CA LYS A 340 -4.07 10.75 5.10
C LYS A 340 -2.74 11.47 5.34
N VAL A 341 -1.64 10.83 4.97
CA VAL A 341 -0.31 11.45 4.96
C VAL A 341 -0.23 12.50 3.86
N VAL A 342 0.37 13.63 4.17
CA VAL A 342 0.75 14.63 3.16
C VAL A 342 2.08 14.21 2.55
N PRO A 343 2.14 13.95 1.23
CA PRO A 343 3.37 13.54 0.56
C PRO A 343 4.42 14.65 0.55
N LEU A 344 5.70 14.23 0.56
CA LEU A 344 6.87 15.10 0.49
C LEU A 344 7.40 15.17 -0.95
N ASP A 345 7.56 16.39 -1.47
CA ASP A 345 8.33 16.69 -2.68
C ASP A 345 9.68 17.25 -2.26
N ILE A 346 10.79 16.62 -2.66
CA ILE A 346 12.14 17.04 -2.27
C ILE A 346 13.14 16.82 -3.40
N THR A 347 14.01 17.82 -3.62
CA THR A 347 15.05 17.76 -4.65
C THR A 347 16.39 18.17 -4.06
N LEU A 348 17.39 17.30 -4.17
CA LEU A 348 18.80 17.54 -3.86
C LEU A 348 19.61 17.19 -5.11
N THR A 349 20.22 18.19 -5.72
CA THR A 349 21.01 18.08 -6.95
C THR A 349 22.40 18.65 -6.75
N GLN A 350 23.28 18.51 -7.73
CA GLN A 350 24.62 19.05 -7.68
C GLN A 350 24.64 20.57 -7.45
N ASP A 351 23.62 21.31 -7.96
CA ASP A 351 23.48 22.75 -7.76
C ASP A 351 22.83 23.14 -6.43
N LYS A 352 22.11 22.22 -5.78
CA LYS A 352 21.39 22.40 -4.52
C LYS A 352 21.58 21.16 -3.65
N ARG A 353 22.78 21.01 -3.13
CA ARG A 353 23.18 19.82 -2.35
C ARG A 353 22.61 19.83 -0.94
N ILE A 354 22.54 20.98 -0.29
CA ILE A 354 22.07 21.12 1.08
C ILE A 354 20.78 21.92 1.12
N LEU A 355 19.75 21.34 1.75
CA LEU A 355 18.46 21.97 1.97
C LEU A 355 18.30 22.34 3.44
N ILE A 356 18.17 23.64 3.74
CA ILE A 356 17.91 24.16 5.08
C ILE A 356 16.39 24.34 5.25
N ILE A 357 15.77 23.51 6.08
CA ILE A 357 14.33 23.53 6.33
C ILE A 357 14.04 24.37 7.58
N SER A 358 13.19 25.35 7.43
CA SER A 358 12.71 26.20 8.53
C SER A 358 11.16 26.22 8.58
N GLY A 359 10.61 26.64 9.71
CA GLY A 359 9.16 26.65 9.93
C GLY A 359 8.80 26.30 11.38
N PRO A 360 7.50 26.17 11.72
CA PRO A 360 7.04 25.83 13.05
C PRO A 360 7.48 24.42 13.45
N ASN A 361 7.67 24.14 14.77
CA ASN A 361 8.08 22.81 15.24
C ASN A 361 7.04 21.73 14.90
N ALA A 362 5.76 22.03 15.04
CA ALA A 362 4.67 21.14 14.64
C ALA A 362 4.46 21.06 13.11
N GLY A 363 5.31 21.67 12.30
CA GLY A 363 5.18 21.72 10.83
C GLY A 363 5.65 20.46 10.09
N GLY A 364 6.23 19.48 10.78
CA GLY A 364 6.71 18.22 10.19
C GLY A 364 8.17 18.24 9.71
N LYS A 365 9.02 19.17 10.18
CA LYS A 365 10.45 19.26 9.82
C LYS A 365 11.21 17.96 10.07
N SER A 366 11.15 17.42 11.30
CA SER A 366 11.82 16.18 11.69
C SER A 366 11.26 14.96 10.96
N VAL A 367 9.95 14.97 10.61
CA VAL A 367 9.34 13.92 9.79
C VAL A 367 9.89 13.95 8.37
N CYS A 368 10.07 15.14 7.78
CA CYS A 368 10.70 15.28 6.46
C CYS A 368 12.12 14.67 6.46
N LEU A 369 12.92 15.00 7.46
CA LEU A 369 14.28 14.47 7.66
C LEU A 369 14.29 12.94 7.78
N LYS A 370 13.44 12.39 8.67
CA LYS A 370 13.29 10.94 8.85
C LYS A 370 12.81 10.27 7.58
N THR A 371 11.91 10.91 6.81
CA THR A 371 11.46 10.37 5.52
C THR A 371 12.62 10.21 4.56
N VAL A 372 13.47 11.24 4.42
CA VAL A 372 14.64 11.17 3.54
C VAL A 372 15.59 10.05 3.98
N GLY A 373 15.93 9.99 5.27
CA GLY A 373 16.84 8.98 5.82
C GLY A 373 16.30 7.56 5.64
N LEU A 374 15.03 7.33 5.98
CA LEU A 374 14.41 6.02 5.90
C LEU A 374 14.29 5.53 4.46
N LEU A 375 13.77 6.36 3.55
CA LEU A 375 13.55 5.94 2.15
C LEU A 375 14.87 5.72 1.43
N GLN A 376 15.88 6.58 1.64
CA GLN A 376 17.20 6.40 1.05
C GLN A 376 17.86 5.11 1.55
N TYR A 377 17.77 4.83 2.84
CA TYR A 377 18.31 3.60 3.41
C TYR A 377 17.56 2.35 2.92
N MET A 378 16.23 2.40 2.88
CA MET A 378 15.39 1.33 2.30
C MET A 378 15.81 1.01 0.87
N LEU A 379 15.95 2.04 0.02
CA LEU A 379 16.36 1.89 -1.36
C LEU A 379 17.71 1.18 -1.49
N GLN A 380 18.71 1.62 -0.74
CA GLN A 380 20.06 1.05 -0.77
C GLN A 380 20.19 -0.31 -0.07
N CYS A 381 19.15 -0.76 0.64
CA CYS A 381 18.93 -2.15 1.05
C CYS A 381 18.15 -2.97 0.01
N GLY A 382 17.88 -2.42 -1.18
CA GLY A 382 17.13 -3.08 -2.26
C GLY A 382 15.65 -3.26 -1.93
N LEU A 383 15.04 -2.29 -1.24
CA LEU A 383 13.61 -2.21 -0.99
C LEU A 383 12.97 -1.17 -1.90
N SER A 384 11.79 -1.46 -2.40
CA SER A 384 10.95 -0.48 -3.09
C SER A 384 10.57 0.67 -2.14
N ILE A 385 10.42 1.87 -2.66
CA ILE A 385 10.08 3.06 -1.88
C ILE A 385 8.77 3.71 -2.36
N PRO A 386 7.93 4.25 -1.46
CA PRO A 386 6.67 4.89 -1.81
C PRO A 386 6.88 6.31 -2.35
N VAL A 387 7.21 6.41 -3.61
CA VAL A 387 7.39 7.66 -4.37
C VAL A 387 6.62 7.59 -5.70
N SER A 388 6.54 8.70 -6.45
CA SER A 388 5.95 8.70 -7.80
C SER A 388 6.90 8.07 -8.82
N GLU A 389 6.37 7.44 -9.89
CA GLU A 389 7.14 6.86 -11.01
C GLU A 389 8.10 7.82 -11.70
N ARG A 390 7.89 9.12 -11.55
CA ARG A 390 8.76 10.16 -12.13
C ARG A 390 9.93 10.54 -11.25
N SER A 391 10.01 9.95 -10.06
CA SER A 391 11.10 10.24 -9.11
C SER A 391 12.40 9.66 -9.59
N LYS A 392 13.48 10.40 -9.41
CA LYS A 392 14.84 9.97 -9.68
C LYS A 392 15.64 9.93 -8.39
N THR A 393 16.58 9.00 -8.32
CA THR A 393 17.37 8.81 -7.12
C THR A 393 18.75 8.28 -7.47
N GLY A 394 19.71 8.54 -6.59
CA GLY A 394 21.06 8.00 -6.70
C GLY A 394 21.51 7.32 -5.43
N VAL A 395 22.73 6.82 -5.42
CA VAL A 395 23.35 6.17 -4.26
C VAL A 395 24.27 7.12 -3.50
N PHE A 396 24.32 6.93 -2.19
CA PHE A 396 25.25 7.64 -1.30
C PHE A 396 26.17 6.60 -0.64
N GLN A 397 27.47 6.92 -0.53
CA GLN A 397 28.44 6.07 0.17
C GLN A 397 28.25 6.15 1.69
N ASN A 398 27.88 7.34 2.18
CA ASN A 398 27.68 7.57 3.59
C ASN A 398 26.33 8.21 3.84
N ILE A 399 25.59 7.68 4.83
CA ILE A 399 24.38 8.31 5.38
C ILE A 399 24.64 8.58 6.84
N MET A 400 24.58 9.86 7.22
CA MET A 400 24.89 10.31 8.58
C MET A 400 23.73 11.12 9.14
N ILE A 401 23.31 10.79 10.37
CA ILE A 401 22.17 11.47 11.00
C ILE A 401 22.53 12.00 12.37
N ASP A 402 21.94 13.14 12.70
CA ASP A 402 21.90 13.70 14.06
C ASP A 402 20.45 14.11 14.35
N ILE A 403 19.67 13.16 14.87
CA ILE A 403 18.22 13.29 15.08
C ILE A 403 17.89 12.80 16.49
N GLY A 404 17.11 13.60 17.22
CA GLY A 404 16.60 13.31 18.55
C GLY A 404 17.58 13.66 19.67
N ASP A 405 17.05 13.85 20.88
CA ASP A 405 17.82 14.18 22.08
C ASP A 405 18.52 12.92 22.62
N GLU A 406 19.82 12.89 22.54
CA GLU A 406 20.64 11.86 23.21
C GLU A 406 20.77 12.15 24.70
N GLN A 407 19.70 11.98 25.47
CA GLN A 407 19.78 11.90 26.93
C GLN A 407 20.11 10.46 27.31
N SER A 408 21.36 10.05 27.14
CA SER A 408 21.81 8.80 27.75
C SER A 408 22.20 9.07 29.18
N LEU A 409 21.53 8.43 30.12
CA LEU A 409 21.89 8.45 31.55
C LEU A 409 23.31 7.90 31.82
N GLU A 410 23.95 7.30 30.85
CA GLU A 410 25.26 6.69 30.90
C GLU A 410 26.42 7.62 30.51
N ASN A 411 26.14 8.69 29.74
CA ASN A 411 27.14 9.69 29.36
C ASN A 411 26.74 11.04 29.94
N ASP A 412 27.54 11.59 30.83
CA ASP A 412 27.42 12.94 31.45
C ASP A 412 27.53 14.11 30.43
N LEU A 413 27.43 13.83 29.15
CA LEU A 413 27.49 14.85 28.10
C LEU A 413 26.13 15.55 27.98
N SER A 414 26.14 16.89 28.02
CA SER A 414 24.97 17.68 27.70
C SER A 414 24.56 17.45 26.26
N THR A 415 23.25 17.56 25.91
CA THR A 415 22.71 17.43 24.57
C THR A 415 23.55 18.18 23.52
N TYR A 416 24.02 19.39 23.85
CA TYR A 416 24.85 20.17 22.94
C TYR A 416 26.21 19.53 22.65
N SER A 417 26.88 18.96 23.70
CA SER A 417 28.17 18.28 23.54
C SER A 417 28.07 17.03 22.68
N SER A 418 26.95 16.29 22.77
CA SER A 418 26.65 15.14 21.92
C SER A 418 26.47 15.54 20.46
N HIS A 419 25.71 16.62 20.20
CA HIS A 419 25.57 17.18 18.85
C HIS A 419 26.93 17.62 18.27
N LEU A 420 27.77 18.30 19.04
CA LEU A 420 29.12 18.70 18.60
C LEU A 420 30.02 17.49 18.29
N LEU A 421 29.92 16.42 19.09
CA LEU A 421 30.68 15.19 18.85
C LEU A 421 30.22 14.54 17.54
N ASN A 422 28.91 14.48 17.30
CA ASN A 422 28.35 13.98 16.05
C ASN A 422 28.83 14.83 14.85
N MET A 423 28.77 16.17 14.94
CA MET A 423 29.28 17.06 13.90
C MET A 423 30.75 16.84 13.62
N LYS A 424 31.56 16.67 14.66
CA LYS A 424 33.02 16.37 14.55
C LYS A 424 33.24 15.07 13.75
N ASN A 425 32.48 14.01 14.04
CA ASN A 425 32.59 12.73 13.35
C ASN A 425 32.11 12.85 11.89
N MET A 426 30.99 13.53 11.66
CA MET A 426 30.45 13.80 10.32
C MET A 426 31.45 14.60 9.46
N MET A 427 32.03 15.70 10.00
CA MET A 427 33.04 16.48 9.28
C MET A 427 34.30 15.69 8.90
N LYS A 428 34.67 14.66 9.69
CA LYS A 428 35.83 13.80 9.35
C LYS A 428 35.54 12.87 8.19
N ALA A 429 34.32 12.38 8.06
CA ALA A 429 33.96 11.33 7.10
C ALA A 429 33.16 11.84 5.90
N ALA A 430 32.66 13.09 5.93
CA ALA A 430 31.88 13.68 4.86
C ALA A 430 32.72 13.94 3.59
N ASN A 431 32.15 13.60 2.44
CA ASN A 431 32.66 13.82 1.11
C ASN A 431 31.51 14.11 0.14
N GLY A 432 31.79 14.26 -1.16
CA GLY A 432 30.81 14.51 -2.20
C GLY A 432 29.75 13.41 -2.40
N ASN A 433 29.96 12.23 -1.82
CA ASN A 433 29.02 11.10 -1.86
C ASN A 433 28.34 10.82 -0.50
N THR A 434 28.31 11.84 0.37
CA THR A 434 27.74 11.75 1.71
C THR A 434 26.43 12.54 1.77
N ILE A 435 25.39 11.97 2.40
CA ILE A 435 24.20 12.69 2.81
C ILE A 435 24.17 12.85 4.33
N ILE A 436 23.96 14.08 4.79
CA ILE A 436 23.86 14.46 6.21
C ILE A 436 22.43 14.93 6.54
N LEU A 437 21.89 14.40 7.63
CA LEU A 437 20.54 14.70 8.09
C LEU A 437 20.62 15.19 9.54
N ILE A 438 20.44 16.51 9.74
CA ILE A 438 20.61 17.13 11.05
C ILE A 438 19.33 17.82 11.46
N ASP A 439 18.80 17.46 12.63
CA ASP A 439 17.61 18.10 13.20
C ASP A 439 18.03 19.18 14.22
N GLU A 440 17.31 20.30 14.23
CA GLU A 440 17.50 21.44 15.12
C GLU A 440 18.97 21.95 15.22
N PHE A 441 19.61 22.11 14.06
CA PHE A 441 21.03 22.41 13.95
C PHE A 441 21.45 23.67 14.72
N GLY A 442 22.41 23.50 15.64
CA GLY A 442 23.00 24.53 16.47
C GLY A 442 22.28 24.80 17.80
N THR A 443 21.18 24.09 18.11
CA THR A 443 20.42 24.26 19.37
C THR A 443 21.16 23.65 20.58
N GLY A 444 20.68 23.96 21.76
CA GLY A 444 21.21 23.41 23.04
C GLY A 444 22.26 24.28 23.73
N THR A 445 22.60 25.49 23.20
CA THR A 445 23.49 26.46 23.80
C THR A 445 22.99 27.89 23.60
N GLU A 446 23.78 28.89 23.98
CA GLU A 446 23.47 30.28 23.74
C GLU A 446 23.30 30.56 22.24
N PRO A 447 22.19 31.18 21.83
CA PRO A 447 21.81 31.29 20.41
C PRO A 447 22.85 31.94 19.49
N GLY A 448 23.58 32.95 19.98
CA GLY A 448 24.60 33.64 19.20
C GLY A 448 25.80 32.74 18.89
N ILE A 449 26.30 32.03 19.91
CA ILE A 449 27.45 31.11 19.77
C ILE A 449 27.05 29.86 19.01
N GLY A 450 25.91 29.25 19.36
CA GLY A 450 25.38 28.05 18.67
C GLY A 450 25.16 28.28 17.18
N GLY A 451 24.58 29.43 16.82
CA GLY A 451 24.37 29.83 15.43
C GLY A 451 25.69 30.04 14.66
N ALA A 452 26.69 30.69 15.27
CA ALA A 452 27.99 30.92 14.63
C ALA A 452 28.76 29.61 14.38
N ILE A 453 28.76 28.70 15.36
CA ILE A 453 29.39 27.36 15.24
C ILE A 453 28.67 26.54 14.13
N ALA A 454 27.33 26.53 14.12
CA ALA A 454 26.56 25.84 13.13
C ALA A 454 26.85 26.36 11.72
N GLU A 455 26.98 27.67 11.53
CA GLU A 455 27.34 28.31 10.25
C GLU A 455 28.73 27.87 9.77
N ALA A 456 29.73 27.87 10.67
CA ALA A 456 31.08 27.44 10.35
C ALA A 456 31.16 25.94 9.98
N VAL A 457 30.40 25.10 10.67
CA VAL A 457 30.28 23.66 10.35
C VAL A 457 29.56 23.46 9.00
N LEU A 458 28.50 24.22 8.72
CA LEU A 458 27.79 24.18 7.45
C LEU A 458 28.70 24.57 6.29
N ASP A 459 29.49 25.63 6.41
CA ASP A 459 30.49 26.05 5.42
C ASP A 459 31.50 24.91 5.15
N ARG A 460 31.91 24.20 6.19
CA ARG A 460 32.80 23.03 6.03
C ARG A 460 32.15 21.92 5.22
N PHE A 461 30.88 21.55 5.46
CA PHE A 461 30.13 20.58 4.67
C PHE A 461 29.97 21.01 3.21
N CYS A 462 29.69 22.29 2.98
CA CYS A 462 29.62 22.86 1.62
C CYS A 462 30.96 22.70 0.85
N LYS A 463 32.08 23.00 1.50
CA LYS A 463 33.42 22.83 0.92
C LYS A 463 33.79 21.37 0.65
N GLN A 464 33.27 20.43 1.43
CA GLN A 464 33.44 18.99 1.21
C GLN A 464 32.51 18.43 0.13
N GLY A 465 31.59 19.24 -0.39
CA GLY A 465 30.63 18.82 -1.43
C GLY A 465 29.51 17.93 -0.92
N ALA A 466 29.30 17.84 0.40
CA ALA A 466 28.30 16.97 0.99
C ALA A 466 26.88 17.38 0.60
N TYR A 467 25.98 16.41 0.52
CA TYR A 467 24.54 16.58 0.42
C TYR A 467 23.92 16.60 1.82
N GLY A 468 22.77 17.25 1.99
CA GLY A 468 22.14 17.22 3.29
C GLY A 468 20.76 17.84 3.36
N VAL A 469 20.03 17.44 4.40
CA VAL A 469 18.80 18.09 4.84
C VAL A 469 18.99 18.49 6.29
N ILE A 470 18.84 19.77 6.57
CA ILE A 470 19.14 20.37 7.87
C ILE A 470 17.93 21.17 8.32
N THR A 471 17.45 20.94 9.53
CA THR A 471 16.41 21.79 10.10
C THR A 471 17.03 22.81 11.09
N THR A 472 16.52 24.00 11.10
CA THR A 472 17.02 25.05 11.99
C THR A 472 15.99 26.12 12.31
N HIS A 473 16.19 26.81 13.44
CA HIS A 473 15.49 28.01 13.84
C HIS A 473 16.34 29.29 13.64
N TYR A 474 17.64 29.13 13.40
CA TYR A 474 18.57 30.24 13.31
C TYR A 474 18.49 31.01 12.00
N GLN A 475 18.45 32.32 12.12
CA GLN A 475 18.33 33.20 10.94
C GLN A 475 19.62 33.29 10.14
N ASN A 476 20.79 33.30 10.80
CA ASN A 476 22.07 33.33 10.11
C ASN A 476 22.23 32.17 9.14
N LEU A 477 21.75 30.95 9.48
CA LEU A 477 21.78 29.80 8.59
C LEU A 477 20.84 29.96 7.39
N LYS A 478 19.68 30.62 7.56
CA LYS A 478 18.78 30.98 6.45
C LYS A 478 19.42 31.99 5.49
N HIS A 479 20.11 33.01 6.03
CA HIS A 479 20.86 33.98 5.21
C HIS A 479 22.08 33.35 4.54
N PHE A 480 22.74 32.40 5.19
CA PHE A 480 23.82 31.64 4.60
C PHE A 480 23.36 30.94 3.31
N ALA A 481 22.17 30.33 3.29
CA ALA A 481 21.62 29.67 2.12
C ALA A 481 21.30 30.64 0.96
N ASP A 482 21.02 31.91 1.25
CA ASP A 482 20.77 32.93 0.21
C ASP A 482 22.08 33.46 -0.42
N SER A 483 23.21 33.30 0.26
CA SER A 483 24.52 33.84 -0.13
C SER A 483 25.51 32.79 -0.66
N HIS A 484 25.22 31.48 -0.49
CA HIS A 484 26.16 30.42 -0.84
C HIS A 484 25.56 29.46 -1.90
N GLU A 485 26.33 29.22 -2.95
CA GLU A 485 25.98 28.23 -3.97
C GLU A 485 25.96 26.81 -3.40
N GLY A 486 25.05 26.00 -3.85
CA GLY A 486 24.90 24.61 -3.38
C GLY A 486 24.00 24.46 -2.15
N VAL A 487 23.52 25.56 -1.56
CA VAL A 487 22.60 25.56 -0.41
C VAL A 487 21.27 26.19 -0.82
N ALA A 488 20.16 25.60 -0.40
CA ALA A 488 18.83 26.13 -0.66
C ALA A 488 18.02 26.23 0.63
N ASN A 489 17.18 27.27 0.73
CA ASN A 489 16.18 27.40 1.77
C ASN A 489 14.93 26.57 1.45
N GLY A 490 14.30 25.97 2.47
CA GLY A 490 13.01 25.31 2.41
C GLY A 490 12.11 25.77 3.56
N ALA A 491 10.84 25.97 3.28
CA ALA A 491 9.82 26.36 4.25
C ALA A 491 8.77 25.27 4.42
N MET A 492 8.48 24.88 5.66
CA MET A 492 7.26 24.14 5.96
C MET A 492 6.08 25.10 5.97
N LEU A 493 5.07 24.81 5.13
CA LEU A 493 3.91 25.66 4.94
C LEU A 493 2.95 25.57 6.14
N TYR A 494 2.35 26.71 6.46
CA TYR A 494 1.40 26.86 7.56
C TYR A 494 0.20 27.70 7.10
N ASP A 495 -1.01 27.22 7.39
CA ASP A 495 -2.23 27.98 7.13
C ASP A 495 -2.51 28.91 8.31
N ARG A 496 -2.43 30.23 8.05
CA ARG A 496 -2.67 31.26 9.06
C ARG A 496 -4.16 31.45 9.39
N HIS A 497 -5.05 31.16 8.45
CA HIS A 497 -6.49 31.33 8.67
C HIS A 497 -7.03 30.22 9.56
N GLU A 498 -6.66 28.98 9.23
CA GLU A 498 -7.06 27.81 10.03
C GLU A 498 -6.09 27.53 11.20
N MET A 499 -4.97 28.26 11.27
CA MET A 499 -3.92 28.04 12.28
C MET A 499 -3.44 26.59 12.33
N LYS A 500 -3.25 25.98 11.15
CA LYS A 500 -2.84 24.56 11.00
C LYS A 500 -1.59 24.41 10.15
N ALA A 501 -0.75 23.43 10.50
CA ALA A 501 0.35 23.00 9.66
C ALA A 501 -0.18 22.29 8.41
N LEU A 502 0.33 22.67 7.23
CA LEU A 502 -0.03 22.02 5.96
C LEU A 502 0.87 20.81 5.67
N PHE A 503 1.93 20.60 6.43
CA PHE A 503 2.92 19.53 6.25
C PHE A 503 3.53 19.46 4.85
N GLN A 504 3.52 20.58 4.11
CA GLN A 504 4.06 20.68 2.76
C GLN A 504 5.36 21.47 2.80
N LEU A 505 6.37 20.99 2.06
CA LEU A 505 7.66 21.65 1.88
C LEU A 505 7.65 22.53 0.64
N ALA A 506 8.07 23.79 0.79
CA ALA A 506 8.31 24.72 -0.32
C ALA A 506 9.79 25.06 -0.40
N ILE A 507 10.48 24.61 -1.46
CA ILE A 507 11.91 24.86 -1.69
C ILE A 507 12.13 26.20 -2.34
N GLY A 508 13.23 26.90 -1.99
CA GLY A 508 13.67 28.16 -2.58
C GLY A 508 13.35 29.39 -1.72
N ARG A 509 12.83 29.23 -0.51
CA ARG A 509 12.55 30.33 0.43
C ARG A 509 12.66 29.91 1.88
N PRO A 510 13.11 30.76 2.82
CA PRO A 510 13.11 30.47 4.24
C PRO A 510 11.68 30.48 4.81
N GLY A 511 11.43 29.66 5.83
CA GLY A 511 10.17 29.59 6.57
C GLY A 511 10.21 30.49 7.82
N SER A 512 9.01 30.94 8.26
CA SER A 512 8.82 31.61 9.57
C SER A 512 8.53 30.58 10.66
N SER A 513 8.85 30.92 11.90
CA SER A 513 8.54 30.07 13.06
C SER A 513 7.07 30.11 13.49
N PHE A 514 6.31 31.16 13.05
CA PHE A 514 4.91 31.41 13.45
C PHE A 514 4.69 31.47 14.96
N ALA A 515 5.72 31.84 15.71
CA ALA A 515 5.70 31.81 17.18
C ALA A 515 4.58 32.69 17.76
N ILE A 516 4.36 33.88 17.20
CA ILE A 516 3.31 34.84 17.63
C ILE A 516 1.92 34.26 17.35
N GLU A 517 1.71 33.68 16.17
CA GLU A 517 0.44 33.06 15.80
C GLU A 517 0.12 31.85 16.68
N ILE A 518 1.15 31.05 17.00
CA ILE A 518 0.99 29.90 17.91
C ILE A 518 0.70 30.36 19.33
N ALA A 519 1.38 31.42 19.83
CA ALA A 519 1.12 32.00 21.16
C ALA A 519 -0.34 32.48 21.27
N ARG A 520 -0.86 33.14 20.21
CA ARG A 520 -2.27 33.57 20.14
C ARG A 520 -3.24 32.39 20.14
N LYS A 521 -2.92 31.31 19.40
CA LYS A 521 -3.75 30.10 19.36
C LYS A 521 -3.82 29.38 20.70
N ILE A 522 -2.74 29.37 21.45
CA ILE A 522 -2.67 28.76 22.81
C ILE A 522 -3.43 29.61 23.83
N GLY A 523 -3.73 30.90 23.51
CA GLY A 523 -4.49 31.79 24.36
C GLY A 523 -3.64 32.67 25.28
N LEU A 524 -2.36 32.99 24.91
CA LEU A 524 -1.62 34.00 25.63
C LEU A 524 -2.36 35.33 25.56
N PRO A 525 -2.35 36.17 26.66
CA PRO A 525 -2.96 37.50 26.66
C PRO A 525 -2.40 38.38 25.54
N GLU A 526 -3.30 39.09 24.85
CA GLU A 526 -2.95 39.90 23.68
C GLU A 526 -1.96 41.05 24.05
N GLU A 527 -1.97 41.50 25.32
CA GLU A 527 -1.04 42.49 25.86
C GLU A 527 0.41 41.95 25.82
N VAL A 528 0.64 40.67 26.27
CA VAL A 528 1.94 40.03 26.25
C VAL A 528 2.41 39.80 24.81
N ILE A 529 1.48 39.42 23.92
CA ILE A 529 1.80 39.22 22.50
C ILE A 529 2.19 40.53 21.82
N LYS A 530 1.52 41.62 22.21
CA LYS A 530 1.81 42.96 21.68
C LYS A 530 3.18 43.46 22.18
N GLU A 531 3.47 43.33 23.48
CA GLU A 531 4.77 43.68 24.02
C GLU A 531 5.91 42.88 23.38
N ALA A 532 5.73 41.54 23.22
CA ALA A 532 6.70 40.71 22.51
C ALA A 532 6.90 41.13 21.06
N SER A 533 5.82 41.56 20.38
CA SER A 533 5.88 42.09 19.01
C SER A 533 6.60 43.44 18.90
N ASP A 534 6.44 44.29 19.90
CA ASP A 534 7.09 45.60 19.95
C ASP A 534 8.59 45.43 20.26
N ILE A 535 9.00 44.47 21.09
CA ILE A 535 10.42 44.12 21.37
C ILE A 535 11.10 43.59 20.09
N VAL A 536 10.44 42.75 19.29
CA VAL A 536 11.01 42.16 18.06
C VAL A 536 11.04 43.18 16.92
N GLY A 537 10.15 44.17 16.93
CA GLY A 537 10.01 45.20 15.89
C GLY A 537 8.91 44.89 14.87
N SER A 538 7.97 45.83 14.71
CA SER A 538 6.80 45.68 13.85
C SER A 538 7.11 45.53 12.36
N GLU A 539 8.17 46.15 11.87
CA GLU A 539 8.59 46.05 10.45
C GLU A 539 9.06 44.65 10.07
N TYR A 540 9.75 43.99 11.00
CA TYR A 540 10.21 42.61 10.80
C TYR A 540 9.04 41.62 10.66
N ILE A 541 8.06 41.73 11.53
CA ILE A 541 6.86 40.88 11.52
C ILE A 541 6.01 41.10 10.28
N GLN A 542 5.88 42.36 9.80
CA GLN A 542 5.13 42.66 8.59
C GLN A 542 5.82 42.20 7.31
N SER A 543 7.13 42.36 7.21
CA SER A 543 7.93 41.88 6.07
C SER A 543 7.83 40.39 5.90
N ASP A 544 7.92 39.63 7.00
CA ASP A 544 7.79 38.15 7.00
C ASP A 544 6.37 37.71 6.57
N LYS A 545 5.33 38.44 6.98
CA LYS A 545 3.94 38.21 6.58
C LYS A 545 3.71 38.41 5.08
N TYR A 546 4.22 39.51 4.52
CA TYR A 546 4.05 39.84 3.10
C TYR A 546 4.75 38.86 2.16
N LEU A 547 5.96 38.44 2.50
CA LEU A 547 6.71 37.47 1.71
C LEU A 547 6.02 36.11 1.64
N GLN A 548 5.39 35.69 2.74
CA GLN A 548 4.71 34.40 2.80
C GLN A 548 3.36 34.38 2.04
N ASP A 549 2.59 35.49 2.04
CA ASP A 549 1.33 35.55 1.29
C ASP A 549 1.60 35.52 -0.21
N ILE A 550 2.64 36.22 -0.70
CA ILE A 550 3.08 36.16 -2.11
C ILE A 550 3.50 34.71 -2.50
N VAL A 551 4.17 33.98 -1.61
CA VAL A 551 4.59 32.58 -1.86
C VAL A 551 3.39 31.67 -2.02
N ARG A 552 2.38 31.82 -1.15
CA ARG A 552 1.16 31.01 -1.18
C ARG A 552 0.38 31.23 -2.48
N ASP A 553 0.20 32.48 -2.88
CA ASP A 553 -0.55 32.82 -4.08
C ASP A 553 0.16 32.33 -5.36
N LYS A 554 1.48 32.47 -5.42
CA LYS A 554 2.29 31.90 -6.51
C LYS A 554 2.15 30.38 -6.61
N ARG A 555 2.26 29.65 -5.48
CA ARG A 555 2.15 28.18 -5.45
C ARG A 555 0.73 27.70 -5.78
N TYR A 556 -0.30 28.41 -5.31
CA TYR A 556 -1.67 28.12 -5.70
C TYR A 556 -1.84 28.18 -7.23
N TRP A 557 -1.29 29.22 -7.86
CA TRP A 557 -1.35 29.38 -9.31
C TRP A 557 -0.47 28.38 -10.05
N GLU A 558 0.72 28.04 -9.52
CA GLU A 558 1.60 27.02 -10.08
C GLU A 558 0.96 25.62 -10.02
N ASN A 559 0.40 25.22 -8.89
CA ASN A 559 -0.31 23.95 -8.74
C ASN A 559 -1.55 23.88 -9.66
N LYS A 560 -2.27 25.01 -9.78
CA LYS A 560 -3.43 25.09 -10.68
C LYS A 560 -3.02 24.98 -12.15
N ARG A 561 -1.89 25.58 -12.51
CA ARG A 561 -1.30 25.49 -13.86
C ARG A 561 -0.83 24.05 -14.14
N GLN A 562 -0.15 23.40 -13.21
CA GLN A 562 0.26 21.99 -13.33
C GLN A 562 -0.96 21.05 -13.45
N SER A 563 -1.99 21.27 -12.63
CA SER A 563 -3.22 20.48 -12.71
C SER A 563 -3.94 20.67 -14.06
N ILE A 564 -3.94 21.88 -14.62
CA ILE A 564 -4.50 22.16 -15.95
C ILE A 564 -3.66 21.44 -17.02
N HIS A 565 -2.34 21.58 -16.97
CA HIS A 565 -1.44 20.93 -17.92
C HIS A 565 -1.50 19.40 -17.86
N GLN A 566 -1.66 18.84 -16.67
CA GLN A 566 -1.87 17.40 -16.51
C GLN A 566 -3.21 16.94 -17.12
N ARG A 567 -4.29 17.70 -16.92
CA ARG A 567 -5.59 17.42 -17.54
C ARG A 567 -5.56 17.56 -19.07
N GLU A 568 -4.79 18.51 -19.59
CA GLU A 568 -4.55 18.64 -21.04
C GLU A 568 -3.82 17.41 -21.59
N LYS A 569 -2.74 16.95 -20.94
CA LYS A 569 -2.03 15.72 -21.32
C LYS A 569 -2.89 14.47 -21.25
N ASP A 570 -3.70 14.32 -20.22
CA ASP A 570 -4.60 13.19 -20.07
C ASP A 570 -5.71 13.23 -21.14
N MET A 571 -6.14 14.41 -21.54
CA MET A 571 -7.08 14.60 -22.62
C MET A 571 -6.45 14.27 -23.99
N GLU A 572 -5.18 14.69 -24.22
CA GLU A 572 -4.42 14.33 -25.43
C GLU A 572 -4.21 12.82 -25.54
N LYS A 573 -3.83 12.14 -24.45
CA LYS A 573 -3.70 10.66 -24.41
C LYS A 573 -5.03 9.98 -24.72
N THR A 574 -6.12 10.51 -24.18
CA THR A 574 -7.46 9.97 -24.43
C THR A 574 -7.88 10.15 -25.89
N ILE A 575 -7.57 11.29 -26.49
CA ILE A 575 -7.81 11.58 -27.92
C ILE A 575 -6.98 10.64 -28.78
N SER A 576 -5.68 10.49 -28.51
CA SER A 576 -4.80 9.58 -29.24
C SER A 576 -5.26 8.11 -29.15
N LYS A 577 -5.75 7.68 -27.98
CA LYS A 577 -6.36 6.35 -27.85
C LYS A 577 -7.62 6.18 -28.69
N TYR A 578 -8.51 7.17 -28.68
CA TYR A 578 -9.70 7.13 -29.54
C TYR A 578 -9.38 7.17 -31.05
N GLU A 579 -8.32 7.85 -31.44
CA GLU A 579 -7.85 7.86 -32.85
C GLU A 579 -7.31 6.48 -33.24
N SER A 580 -6.53 5.83 -32.39
CA SER A 580 -6.07 4.44 -32.56
C SER A 580 -7.25 3.45 -32.65
N ASP A 581 -8.22 3.56 -31.73
CA ASP A 581 -9.41 2.70 -31.72
C ASP A 581 -10.25 2.88 -32.99
N ILE A 582 -10.33 4.09 -33.54
CA ILE A 582 -11.02 4.37 -34.82
C ILE A 582 -10.27 3.75 -35.99
N GLU A 583 -8.94 3.83 -36.05
CA GLU A 583 -8.15 3.18 -37.09
C GLU A 583 -8.30 1.64 -37.08
N GLU A 584 -8.36 1.06 -35.87
CA GLU A 584 -8.55 -0.38 -35.71
C GLU A 584 -9.96 -0.83 -36.15
N ILE A 585 -10.98 -0.04 -35.83
CA ILE A 585 -12.35 -0.25 -36.32
C ILE A 585 -12.42 -0.12 -37.84
N GLU A 586 -11.75 0.83 -38.46
CA GLU A 586 -11.70 0.98 -39.91
C GLU A 586 -10.97 -0.20 -40.57
N LYS A 587 -9.88 -0.71 -39.99
CA LYS A 587 -9.20 -1.93 -40.49
C LYS A 587 -10.09 -3.16 -40.37
N SER A 588 -10.74 -3.36 -39.21
CA SER A 588 -11.67 -4.47 -38.99
C SER A 588 -12.86 -4.41 -39.98
N ARG A 589 -13.39 -3.21 -40.23
CA ARG A 589 -14.47 -3.01 -41.23
C ARG A 589 -14.02 -3.40 -42.64
N LYS A 590 -12.79 -3.02 -43.04
CA LYS A 590 -12.24 -3.42 -44.35
C LYS A 590 -12.07 -4.94 -44.46
N GLN A 591 -11.63 -5.59 -43.39
CA GLN A 591 -11.49 -7.05 -43.33
C GLN A 591 -12.84 -7.77 -43.40
N ILE A 592 -13.86 -7.28 -42.70
CA ILE A 592 -15.21 -7.85 -42.70
C ILE A 592 -15.84 -7.70 -44.09
N LEU A 593 -15.70 -6.53 -44.74
CA LEU A 593 -16.19 -6.30 -46.09
C LEU A 593 -15.46 -7.19 -47.09
N ALA A 594 -14.14 -7.39 -46.96
CA ALA A 594 -13.38 -8.28 -47.82
C ALA A 594 -13.84 -9.74 -47.68
N LYS A 595 -14.04 -10.23 -46.44
CA LYS A 595 -14.58 -11.57 -46.16
C LYS A 595 -16.01 -11.76 -46.68
N ALA A 596 -16.88 -10.75 -46.48
CA ALA A 596 -18.26 -10.81 -47.00
C ALA A 596 -18.27 -10.86 -48.53
N LYS A 597 -17.39 -10.11 -49.21
CA LYS A 597 -17.25 -10.16 -50.66
C LYS A 597 -16.77 -11.53 -51.14
N GLN A 598 -15.78 -12.12 -50.45
CA GLN A 598 -15.27 -13.45 -50.76
C GLN A 598 -16.33 -14.53 -50.54
N GLN A 599 -17.10 -14.46 -49.47
CA GLN A 599 -18.23 -15.37 -49.20
C GLN A 599 -19.35 -15.21 -50.26
N ALA A 600 -19.64 -13.98 -50.68
CA ALA A 600 -20.60 -13.74 -51.77
C ALA A 600 -20.11 -14.31 -53.10
N GLU A 601 -18.80 -14.21 -53.42
CA GLU A 601 -18.23 -14.80 -54.66
C GLU A 601 -18.23 -16.35 -54.59
N GLU A 602 -17.98 -16.96 -53.41
CA GLU A 602 -18.09 -18.41 -53.23
C GLU A 602 -19.53 -18.89 -53.36
N LEU A 603 -20.50 -18.20 -52.76
CA LEU A 603 -21.94 -18.50 -52.91
C LEU A 603 -22.42 -18.37 -54.34
N LEU A 604 -21.95 -17.36 -55.09
CA LEU A 604 -22.24 -17.21 -56.51
C LEU A 604 -21.66 -18.36 -57.35
N LYS A 605 -20.43 -18.82 -57.04
CA LYS A 605 -19.81 -19.98 -57.67
C LYS A 605 -20.58 -21.28 -57.38
N GLU A 606 -20.97 -21.49 -56.11
CA GLU A 606 -21.80 -22.65 -55.75
C GLU A 606 -23.19 -22.60 -56.40
N SER A 607 -23.80 -21.42 -56.44
CA SER A 607 -25.07 -21.21 -57.12
C SER A 607 -24.99 -21.54 -58.62
N ASN A 608 -23.93 -21.00 -59.27
CA ASN A 608 -23.72 -21.30 -60.72
C ASN A 608 -23.44 -22.77 -60.94
N LYS A 609 -22.70 -23.48 -60.09
CA LYS A 609 -22.45 -24.90 -60.16
C LYS A 609 -23.73 -25.72 -59.96
N LYS A 610 -24.62 -25.33 -59.05
CA LYS A 610 -25.96 -25.97 -58.87
C LYS A 610 -26.85 -25.71 -60.01
N ILE A 611 -26.87 -24.53 -60.64
CA ILE A 611 -27.60 -24.19 -61.83
C ILE A 611 -27.05 -24.99 -63.00
N GLU A 612 -25.74 -25.12 -63.20
CA GLU A 612 -25.19 -25.96 -64.31
C GLU A 612 -25.51 -27.43 -64.13
N ASN A 613 -25.43 -27.97 -62.91
CA ASN A 613 -25.81 -29.32 -62.58
C ASN A 613 -27.30 -29.55 -62.83
N ALA A 614 -28.19 -28.64 -62.41
CA ALA A 614 -29.62 -28.71 -62.68
C ALA A 614 -29.94 -28.67 -64.19
N ILE A 615 -29.22 -27.82 -64.96
CA ILE A 615 -29.35 -27.78 -66.45
C ILE A 615 -28.84 -29.07 -67.06
N ARG A 616 -27.78 -29.70 -66.52
CA ARG A 616 -27.26 -30.98 -66.98
C ARG A 616 -28.23 -32.13 -66.71
N GLU A 617 -28.78 -32.21 -65.47
CA GLU A 617 -29.81 -33.18 -65.08
C GLU A 617 -31.08 -33.04 -65.92
N ILE A 618 -31.55 -31.83 -66.26
CA ILE A 618 -32.68 -31.56 -67.17
C ILE A 618 -32.33 -31.97 -68.57
N ARG A 619 -31.05 -31.93 -68.98
CA ARG A 619 -30.64 -32.39 -70.34
C ARG A 619 -30.44 -33.89 -70.42
N GLU A 620 -30.01 -34.56 -69.39
CA GLU A 620 -29.77 -36.01 -69.35
C GLU A 620 -31.06 -36.83 -69.16
N ASN A 621 -32.05 -36.26 -68.47
CA ASN A 621 -33.34 -36.90 -68.25
C ASN A 621 -34.35 -36.36 -69.24
N GLN A 622 -34.40 -36.99 -70.47
CA GLN A 622 -35.48 -36.75 -71.40
C GLN A 622 -36.80 -37.37 -70.86
N ALA A 623 -37.75 -36.48 -70.53
CA ALA A 623 -39.13 -36.72 -70.23
C ALA A 623 -39.52 -37.34 -68.83
N GLU A 624 -39.68 -36.48 -67.85
CA GLU A 624 -40.84 -36.58 -66.96
C GLU A 624 -41.16 -35.20 -66.37
N LYS A 625 -42.41 -34.72 -66.64
CA LYS A 625 -42.87 -33.37 -66.18
C LYS A 625 -42.82 -33.13 -64.65
N GLU A 626 -42.77 -34.18 -63.85
CA GLU A 626 -42.76 -34.07 -62.42
C GLU A 626 -41.34 -33.78 -61.82
N GLU A 627 -40.29 -34.36 -62.40
CA GLU A 627 -38.92 -34.13 -61.98
C GLU A 627 -38.45 -32.69 -62.33
N THR A 628 -38.84 -32.20 -63.48
CA THR A 628 -38.54 -30.78 -63.86
C THR A 628 -39.25 -29.78 -62.94
N LYS A 629 -40.40 -30.12 -62.38
CA LYS A 629 -41.16 -29.30 -61.45
C LYS A 629 -40.53 -29.33 -60.06
N ARG A 630 -39.96 -30.44 -59.67
CA ARG A 630 -39.23 -30.60 -58.40
C ARG A 630 -37.90 -29.82 -58.37
N ILE A 631 -37.13 -29.93 -59.47
CA ILE A 631 -35.88 -29.17 -59.62
C ILE A 631 -36.14 -27.66 -59.66
N ARG A 632 -37.23 -27.21 -60.26
CA ARG A 632 -37.64 -25.79 -60.24
C ARG A 632 -38.07 -25.33 -58.86
N GLN A 633 -38.73 -26.17 -58.05
CA GLN A 633 -39.16 -25.85 -56.71
C GLN A 633 -37.93 -25.76 -55.76
N GLU A 634 -36.91 -26.62 -55.91
CA GLU A 634 -35.65 -26.56 -55.13
C GLU A 634 -34.82 -25.31 -55.48
N LEU A 635 -34.84 -24.90 -56.78
CA LEU A 635 -34.13 -23.65 -57.21
C LEU A 635 -34.86 -22.39 -56.77
N ASP A 636 -36.17 -22.38 -56.68
CA ASP A 636 -36.96 -21.27 -56.15
C ASP A 636 -36.87 -21.17 -54.61
N ALA A 637 -36.80 -22.32 -53.95
CA ALA A 637 -36.54 -22.35 -52.48
C ALA A 637 -35.12 -21.76 -52.13
N PHE A 638 -34.11 -22.18 -52.90
CA PHE A 638 -32.75 -21.63 -52.74
C PHE A 638 -32.66 -20.15 -53.07
N LYS A 639 -33.45 -19.66 -54.04
CA LYS A 639 -33.56 -18.23 -54.38
C LYS A 639 -34.24 -17.41 -53.28
N GLN A 640 -35.22 -17.99 -52.58
CA GLN A 640 -35.87 -17.40 -51.43
C GLN A 640 -34.92 -17.35 -50.20
N GLU A 641 -34.15 -18.39 -49.92
CA GLU A 641 -33.13 -18.42 -48.87
C GLU A 641 -32.04 -17.34 -49.07
N MET A 642 -31.66 -17.08 -50.35
CA MET A 642 -30.70 -16.02 -50.69
C MET A 642 -31.28 -14.60 -50.55
N GLN A 643 -32.58 -14.39 -50.62
CA GLN A 643 -33.23 -13.09 -50.44
C GLN A 643 -33.46 -12.70 -48.97
N GLU A 644 -33.43 -13.65 -48.04
CA GLU A 644 -33.58 -13.41 -46.62
C GLU A 644 -32.29 -12.97 -45.87
N ILE A 645 -31.12 -13.00 -46.56
CA ILE A 645 -29.90 -12.43 -46.05
C ILE A 645 -29.90 -10.90 -46.22
N ASP A 646 -30.74 -10.23 -45.47
CA ASP A 646 -30.88 -8.77 -45.52
C ASP A 646 -29.76 -8.06 -44.79
N THR A 647 -28.70 -7.73 -45.53
CA THR A 647 -27.55 -6.94 -45.04
C THR A 647 -27.89 -5.47 -44.74
N LYS A 648 -29.08 -4.99 -45.12
CA LYS A 648 -29.47 -3.57 -44.97
C LYS A 648 -29.67 -3.13 -43.50
N GLU A 649 -30.18 -3.99 -42.63
CA GLU A 649 -30.42 -3.60 -41.21
C GLU A 649 -29.16 -3.38 -40.40
N ASN A 650 -28.08 -4.10 -40.72
CA ASN A 650 -26.80 -3.92 -40.03
C ASN A 650 -26.02 -2.70 -40.54
N ASP A 651 -26.10 -2.42 -41.87
CA ASP A 651 -25.44 -1.23 -42.44
C ASP A 651 -26.09 0.09 -41.95
N ASP A 652 -27.42 0.13 -41.78
CA ASP A 652 -28.15 1.27 -41.26
C ASP A 652 -27.84 1.54 -39.76
N LYS A 653 -27.67 0.50 -38.93
CA LYS A 653 -27.27 0.65 -37.55
C LYS A 653 -25.84 1.18 -37.39
N ILE A 654 -24.93 0.73 -38.26
CA ILE A 654 -23.55 1.19 -38.32
C ILE A 654 -23.48 2.62 -38.86
N ALA A 655 -24.21 2.94 -39.94
CA ALA A 655 -24.27 4.28 -40.51
C ALA A 655 -24.81 5.33 -39.49
N ARG A 656 -25.87 4.97 -38.75
CA ARG A 656 -26.42 5.85 -37.67
C ARG A 656 -25.45 6.11 -36.53
N LYS A 657 -24.66 5.09 -36.12
CA LYS A 657 -23.59 5.28 -35.10
C LYS A 657 -22.45 6.17 -35.60
N ILE A 658 -22.02 6.00 -36.86
CA ILE A 658 -20.98 6.84 -37.47
C ILE A 658 -21.45 8.28 -37.62
N ALA A 659 -22.71 8.51 -38.08
CA ALA A 659 -23.31 9.84 -38.17
C ALA A 659 -23.40 10.52 -36.79
N GLN A 660 -23.75 9.80 -35.73
CA GLN A 660 -23.75 10.34 -34.34
C GLN A 660 -22.34 10.74 -33.87
N ILE A 661 -21.31 9.97 -34.20
CA ILE A 661 -19.92 10.27 -33.86
C ILE A 661 -19.42 11.49 -34.62
N GLN A 662 -19.74 11.59 -35.92
CA GLN A 662 -19.40 12.76 -36.74
C GLN A 662 -20.12 14.04 -36.27
N GLN A 663 -21.41 13.96 -35.94
CA GLN A 663 -22.13 15.10 -35.34
C GLN A 663 -21.55 15.53 -34.00
N ARG A 664 -21.07 14.60 -33.18
CA ARG A 664 -20.36 14.93 -31.93
C ARG A 664 -19.01 15.61 -32.21
N LYS A 665 -18.24 15.15 -33.22
CA LYS A 665 -16.99 15.81 -33.66
C LYS A 665 -17.24 17.23 -34.15
N GLU A 666 -18.25 17.46 -34.98
CA GLU A 666 -18.61 18.78 -35.47
C GLU A 666 -19.11 19.74 -34.37
N ARG A 667 -19.91 19.24 -33.42
CA ARG A 667 -20.32 20.03 -32.25
C ARG A 667 -19.14 20.38 -31.34
N HIS A 668 -18.14 19.49 -31.22
CA HIS A 668 -16.93 19.75 -30.47
C HIS A 668 -16.00 20.75 -31.16
N ALA A 669 -15.84 20.63 -32.48
CA ALA A 669 -15.09 21.58 -33.30
C ALA A 669 -15.75 22.97 -33.31
N LYS A 670 -17.08 23.05 -33.38
CA LYS A 670 -17.83 24.35 -33.30
C LYS A 670 -17.68 24.98 -31.91
N ARG A 671 -17.75 24.20 -30.83
CA ARG A 671 -17.51 24.71 -29.47
C ARG A 671 -16.06 25.16 -29.26
N LYS A 672 -15.08 24.48 -29.89
CA LYS A 672 -13.64 24.89 -29.82
C LYS A 672 -13.44 26.20 -30.59
N ALA A 673 -14.06 26.36 -31.77
CA ALA A 673 -14.04 27.61 -32.56
C ALA A 673 -14.76 28.76 -31.84
N GLU A 674 -15.92 28.54 -31.21
CA GLU A 674 -16.66 29.53 -30.43
C GLU A 674 -15.87 29.96 -29.17
N LYS A 675 -15.19 29.01 -28.50
CA LYS A 675 -14.30 29.35 -27.36
C LYS A 675 -13.09 30.17 -27.82
N ALA A 676 -12.47 29.85 -28.95
CA ALA A 676 -11.37 30.63 -29.52
C ALA A 676 -11.83 32.04 -29.93
N GLN A 677 -12.99 32.18 -30.56
CA GLN A 677 -13.58 33.49 -30.91
C GLN A 677 -13.98 34.33 -29.67
N ASN A 678 -14.48 33.67 -28.62
CA ASN A 678 -14.80 34.32 -27.35
C ASN A 678 -13.53 34.72 -26.57
N GLN A 679 -12.43 33.98 -26.67
CA GLN A 679 -11.14 34.39 -26.13
C GLN A 679 -10.51 35.53 -26.90
N GLU A 680 -10.61 35.56 -28.23
CA GLU A 680 -10.19 36.71 -29.06
C GLU A 680 -11.02 37.94 -28.79
N LYS A 681 -12.35 37.82 -28.67
CA LYS A 681 -13.25 38.92 -28.30
C LYS A 681 -12.98 39.42 -26.87
N ALA A 682 -12.67 38.54 -25.92
CA ALA A 682 -12.27 38.93 -24.58
C ALA A 682 -10.90 39.62 -24.54
N ALA A 683 -9.93 39.12 -25.34
CA ALA A 683 -8.62 39.78 -25.51
C ALA A 683 -8.71 41.14 -26.21
N ALA A 684 -9.60 41.26 -27.22
CA ALA A 684 -9.87 42.55 -27.88
C ALA A 684 -10.62 43.55 -26.98
N ALA A 685 -11.54 43.05 -26.14
CA ALA A 685 -12.23 43.86 -25.14
C ALA A 685 -11.27 44.33 -24.03
N LEU A 686 -10.29 43.49 -23.60
CA LEU A 686 -9.23 43.88 -22.68
C LEU A 686 -8.28 44.91 -23.28
N ARG A 687 -7.91 44.83 -24.58
CA ARG A 687 -7.11 45.81 -25.27
C ARG A 687 -7.86 47.17 -25.44
N ASN A 688 -9.16 47.14 -25.73
CA ASN A 688 -10.00 48.31 -25.78
C ASN A 688 -10.31 48.94 -24.40
N ALA A 689 -10.33 48.13 -23.33
CA ALA A 689 -10.47 48.63 -21.98
C ALA A 689 -9.16 49.25 -21.47
N GLN A 690 -7.99 48.75 -21.89
CA GLN A 690 -6.69 49.38 -21.58
C GLN A 690 -6.47 50.69 -22.32
N ASN A 691 -6.99 50.85 -23.55
CA ASN A 691 -6.91 52.11 -24.29
C ASN A 691 -7.94 53.16 -23.83
N LYS A 692 -9.05 52.78 -23.20
CA LYS A 692 -9.99 53.75 -22.60
C LYS A 692 -9.55 54.22 -21.19
N SER A 693 -8.74 53.45 -20.49
CA SER A 693 -8.23 53.84 -19.15
C SER A 693 -7.05 54.81 -19.21
N GLN A 694 -6.45 55.08 -20.40
CA GLN A 694 -5.36 56.06 -20.54
C GLN A 694 -5.85 57.49 -20.85
N THR A 695 -7.12 57.67 -21.18
CA THR A 695 -7.65 58.99 -21.54
C THR A 695 -8.39 59.76 -20.43
N ASP A 696 -8.75 59.06 -19.31
CA ASP A 696 -9.50 59.73 -18.22
C ASP A 696 -8.66 60.07 -16.96
N ASN A 697 -7.38 59.73 -16.94
CA ASN A 697 -6.50 59.94 -15.77
C ASN A 697 -5.85 61.33 -15.68
N ASN A 698 -6.24 62.30 -16.52
CA ASN A 698 -5.61 63.64 -16.59
C ASN A 698 -6.54 64.78 -16.18
N ARG A 699 -7.62 64.51 -15.40
CA ARG A 699 -8.43 65.59 -14.78
C ARG A 699 -7.92 65.91 -13.37
N GLU A 700 -7.72 67.18 -13.08
CA GLU A 700 -7.38 67.65 -11.74
C GLU A 700 -8.45 67.25 -10.72
N LEU A 701 -8.02 66.71 -9.58
CA LEU A 701 -8.88 66.35 -8.48
C LEU A 701 -9.44 67.55 -7.74
N LYS A 702 -10.74 67.63 -7.51
CA LYS A 702 -11.43 68.75 -6.81
C LYS A 702 -12.13 68.26 -5.54
N ALA A 703 -12.38 69.15 -4.59
CA ALA A 703 -13.18 68.83 -3.40
C ALA A 703 -14.57 68.39 -3.83
N GLY A 704 -15.02 67.25 -3.29
CA GLY A 704 -16.28 66.59 -3.64
C GLY A 704 -16.14 65.42 -4.60
N ASP A 705 -14.97 65.22 -5.22
CA ASP A 705 -14.75 64.07 -6.11
C ASP A 705 -14.62 62.76 -5.37
N THR A 706 -15.11 61.71 -6.04
CA THR A 706 -15.01 60.33 -5.54
C THR A 706 -13.68 59.77 -5.99
N VAL A 707 -12.85 59.37 -5.03
CA VAL A 707 -11.46 58.95 -5.26
C VAL A 707 -11.18 57.64 -4.55
N ARG A 708 -10.20 56.92 -5.08
CA ARG A 708 -9.59 55.80 -4.43
C ARG A 708 -8.09 56.01 -4.25
N ILE A 709 -7.52 55.33 -3.26
CA ILE A 709 -6.06 55.37 -3.07
C ILE A 709 -5.43 54.44 -4.11
N LYS A 710 -4.38 54.89 -4.81
CA LYS A 710 -3.66 54.09 -5.81
C LYS A 710 -3.24 52.77 -5.20
N GLY A 711 -3.71 51.64 -5.78
CA GLY A 711 -3.41 50.31 -5.31
C GLY A 711 -4.39 49.73 -4.28
N LEU A 712 -5.45 50.46 -3.85
CA LEU A 712 -6.49 50.01 -2.94
C LEU A 712 -7.88 50.09 -3.59
N THR A 713 -8.77 49.16 -3.24
CA THR A 713 -10.17 49.11 -3.79
C THR A 713 -11.15 49.99 -3.03
N THR A 714 -10.74 50.60 -1.93
CA THR A 714 -11.62 51.38 -1.04
C THR A 714 -11.86 52.76 -1.64
N VAL A 715 -13.13 53.14 -1.84
CA VAL A 715 -13.57 54.40 -2.44
C VAL A 715 -13.93 55.39 -1.33
N GLY A 716 -13.47 56.64 -1.46
CA GLY A 716 -13.76 57.72 -0.54
C GLY A 716 -14.10 59.01 -1.28
N LYS A 717 -14.56 60.05 -0.57
CA LYS A 717 -14.82 61.41 -1.11
C LYS A 717 -13.82 62.40 -0.56
N ILE A 718 -13.32 63.30 -1.39
CA ILE A 718 -12.48 64.40 -0.98
C ILE A 718 -13.33 65.47 -0.28
N GLU A 719 -13.01 65.79 0.97
CA GLU A 719 -13.68 66.80 1.77
C GLU A 719 -13.06 68.22 1.55
N SER A 720 -11.74 68.27 1.52
CA SER A 720 -11.01 69.51 1.27
C SER A 720 -9.62 69.28 0.71
N ILE A 721 -9.09 70.27 -0.07
CA ILE A 721 -7.72 70.24 -0.63
C ILE A 721 -7.02 71.49 -0.11
N MET A 722 -5.82 71.32 0.47
CA MET A 722 -4.92 72.43 0.89
C MET A 722 -3.53 72.19 0.28
N GLY A 723 -3.23 72.89 -0.78
CA GLY A 723 -1.98 72.73 -1.53
C GLY A 723 -1.83 71.34 -2.11
N ASP A 724 -0.75 70.62 -1.79
CA ASP A 724 -0.48 69.25 -2.31
C ASP A 724 -1.11 68.13 -1.46
N MET A 725 -1.90 68.49 -0.43
CA MET A 725 -2.54 67.58 0.51
C MET A 725 -4.06 67.61 0.40
N ALA A 726 -4.70 66.42 0.31
CA ALA A 726 -6.14 66.30 0.33
C ALA A 726 -6.59 65.57 1.60
N THR A 727 -7.73 66.02 2.18
CA THR A 727 -8.43 65.27 3.22
C THR A 727 -9.57 64.52 2.55
N ALA A 728 -9.53 63.23 2.59
CA ALA A 728 -10.57 62.35 2.03
C ALA A 728 -11.17 61.43 3.09
N VAL A 729 -12.45 61.15 2.98
CA VAL A 729 -13.22 60.30 3.92
C VAL A 729 -13.45 58.95 3.25
N PHE A 730 -12.87 57.90 3.85
CA PHE A 730 -13.00 56.50 3.44
C PHE A 730 -13.75 55.73 4.53
N GLY A 731 -14.95 55.18 4.24
CA GLY A 731 -15.69 54.34 5.19
C GLY A 731 -15.96 55.00 6.56
N GLY A 732 -16.11 56.36 6.60
CA GLY A 732 -16.34 57.15 7.84
C GLY A 732 -15.08 57.67 8.56
N MET A 733 -13.87 57.33 8.11
CA MET A 733 -12.61 57.85 8.64
C MET A 733 -12.03 58.96 7.77
N ARG A 734 -11.67 60.08 8.39
CA ARG A 734 -11.01 61.22 7.73
C ARG A 734 -9.49 60.99 7.66
N THR A 735 -8.93 60.93 6.45
CA THR A 735 -7.52 60.66 6.23
C THR A 735 -6.89 61.78 5.39
N LYS A 736 -5.80 62.34 5.87
CA LYS A 736 -5.01 63.35 5.13
C LYS A 736 -3.91 62.67 4.33
N MET A 737 -3.86 62.89 3.01
CA MET A 737 -2.82 62.28 2.14
C MET A 737 -2.49 63.21 0.94
N ARG A 738 -1.36 62.93 0.27
CA ARG A 738 -0.93 63.71 -0.91
C ARG A 738 -1.80 63.39 -2.11
N LEU A 739 -2.14 64.40 -2.92
CA LEU A 739 -2.95 64.31 -4.14
C LEU A 739 -2.42 63.23 -5.14
N ASN A 740 -1.10 63.07 -5.21
CA ASN A 740 -0.47 62.09 -6.12
C ASN A 740 -0.75 60.63 -5.76
N ARG A 741 -1.29 60.36 -4.57
CA ARG A 741 -1.73 59.01 -4.11
C ARG A 741 -3.19 58.72 -4.35
N LEU A 742 -3.95 59.67 -4.87
CA LEU A 742 -5.36 59.53 -5.16
C LEU A 742 -5.59 59.41 -6.67
N GLU A 743 -6.62 58.68 -7.08
CA GLU A 743 -7.09 58.59 -8.47
C GLU A 743 -8.62 58.64 -8.51
N HIS A 744 -9.21 59.15 -9.62
CA HIS A 744 -10.66 59.20 -9.78
C HIS A 744 -11.28 57.78 -9.77
N ALA A 745 -12.35 57.58 -9.00
CA ALA A 745 -13.15 56.36 -9.00
C ALA A 745 -14.41 56.55 -9.86
N THR A 746 -14.62 55.76 -10.88
CA THR A 746 -15.79 55.79 -11.76
C THR A 746 -17.05 55.27 -11.04
N LYS A 747 -18.20 55.93 -11.31
CA LYS A 747 -19.49 55.76 -10.59
C LYS A 747 -20.16 54.37 -10.66
N ASN A 748 -19.56 53.40 -11.31
CA ASN A 748 -20.18 52.08 -11.49
C ASN A 748 -19.99 51.05 -10.35
N THR A 749 -19.34 51.42 -9.26
CA THR A 749 -18.98 50.49 -8.17
C THR A 749 -19.92 50.52 -6.95
N GLU A 750 -20.87 51.40 -6.87
CA GLU A 750 -21.77 51.51 -5.71
C GLU A 750 -23.05 50.68 -5.82
N LYS A 751 -23.52 50.36 -7.04
CA LYS A 751 -24.73 49.55 -7.22
C LYS A 751 -24.48 48.05 -7.15
N ASP A 752 -23.31 47.60 -7.56
CA ASP A 752 -22.98 46.15 -7.57
C ASP A 752 -22.69 45.60 -6.15
N LYS A 753 -22.25 46.43 -5.21
CA LYS A 753 -21.93 45.94 -3.84
C LYS A 753 -23.15 45.71 -2.94
N THR A 754 -24.32 46.30 -3.26
CA THR A 754 -25.53 46.06 -2.46
C THR A 754 -26.32 44.84 -2.94
N GLU A 755 -26.20 44.47 -4.20
CA GLU A 755 -26.75 43.22 -4.74
C GLU A 755 -25.80 42.06 -4.52
N GLU A 756 -24.45 42.17 -4.69
CA GLU A 756 -23.48 41.15 -4.33
C GLU A 756 -23.43 40.84 -2.83
N ARG A 757 -23.74 41.78 -1.91
CA ARG A 757 -23.85 41.49 -0.49
C ARG A 757 -25.12 40.70 -0.14
N LYS A 758 -26.19 40.82 -0.92
CA LYS A 758 -27.39 39.99 -0.77
C LYS A 758 -27.21 38.60 -1.44
N GLU A 759 -26.47 38.53 -2.54
CA GLU A 759 -26.16 37.25 -3.19
C GLU A 759 -25.00 36.51 -2.51
N SER A 760 -24.00 37.20 -1.91
CA SER A 760 -22.88 36.55 -1.22
C SER A 760 -23.25 35.96 0.14
N LEU A 761 -24.31 36.40 0.79
CA LEU A 761 -24.90 35.77 1.97
C LEU A 761 -25.79 34.55 1.62
N ALA A 762 -26.19 34.44 0.33
CA ALA A 762 -26.94 33.28 -0.17
C ALA A 762 -26.07 32.22 -0.85
N SER A 763 -24.79 32.48 -1.14
CA SER A 763 -23.91 31.63 -1.93
C SER A 763 -22.78 30.95 -1.13
N TYR A 764 -22.75 31.03 0.21
CA TYR A 764 -22.11 30.00 1.04
C TYR A 764 -23.02 28.77 1.07
N GLY A 765 -23.44 28.37 -0.11
CA GLY A 765 -24.29 27.21 -0.36
C GLY A 765 -23.42 25.98 -0.45
N ILE A 766 -23.42 25.24 0.62
CA ILE A 766 -23.21 23.79 0.71
C ILE A 766 -23.52 23.16 -0.65
N SER A 767 -22.60 22.39 -1.23
CA SER A 767 -22.76 21.73 -2.52
C SER A 767 -24.05 20.88 -2.53
N LYS A 768 -24.65 20.67 -3.69
CA LYS A 768 -25.86 19.84 -3.84
C LYS A 768 -25.68 18.42 -3.26
N GLU A 769 -24.45 17.93 -3.21
CA GLU A 769 -24.11 16.62 -2.61
C GLU A 769 -24.07 16.69 -1.08
N THR A 770 -23.56 17.78 -0.50
CA THR A 770 -23.55 18.02 0.95
C THR A 770 -24.96 18.30 1.49
N ARG A 771 -25.83 18.96 0.70
CA ARG A 771 -27.25 19.07 1.04
C ARG A 771 -27.99 17.73 1.03
N LYS A 772 -27.72 16.86 0.05
CA LYS A 772 -28.29 15.50 0.01
C LYS A 772 -27.82 14.63 1.17
N THR A 773 -26.56 14.76 1.61
CA THR A 773 -26.04 14.06 2.78
C THR A 773 -26.65 14.61 4.07
N ILE A 774 -26.79 15.91 4.24
CA ILE A 774 -27.43 16.53 5.40
C ILE A 774 -28.94 16.19 5.45
N ASP A 775 -29.63 16.21 4.32
CA ASP A 775 -31.06 15.81 4.25
C ASP A 775 -31.25 14.29 4.50
N ALA A 776 -30.32 13.46 4.09
CA ALA A 776 -30.30 12.03 4.41
C ALA A 776 -29.99 11.77 5.90
N HIS A 777 -29.08 12.52 6.51
CA HIS A 777 -28.81 12.50 7.95
C HIS A 777 -29.99 13.04 8.76
N LYS A 778 -30.67 14.09 8.29
CA LYS A 778 -31.93 14.62 8.92
C LYS A 778 -33.04 13.60 8.94
N SER A 779 -33.18 12.80 7.88
CA SER A 779 -34.26 11.78 7.81
C SER A 779 -33.99 10.55 8.68
N ASN A 780 -32.73 10.27 9.03
CA ASN A 780 -32.30 9.10 9.80
C ASN A 780 -31.87 9.41 11.24
N PHE A 781 -31.88 10.70 11.66
CA PHE A 781 -31.46 11.08 13.01
C PHE A 781 -32.55 10.75 14.03
N HIS A 782 -32.22 9.94 15.03
CA HIS A 782 -33.10 9.60 16.15
C HIS A 782 -32.84 10.56 17.30
N GLN A 783 -33.92 11.12 17.87
CA GLN A 783 -33.83 12.09 18.97
C GLN A 783 -33.41 11.47 20.31
N ASP A 784 -33.39 10.16 20.41
CA ASP A 784 -33.10 9.40 21.60
C ASP A 784 -31.83 8.58 21.46
N LEU A 785 -30.88 8.74 22.40
CA LEU A 785 -29.68 7.93 22.53
C LEU A 785 -29.77 7.07 23.80
N ASP A 786 -29.57 5.74 23.66
CA ASP A 786 -29.59 4.82 24.80
C ASP A 786 -28.16 4.38 25.14
N VAL A 787 -27.65 4.81 26.29
CA VAL A 787 -26.30 4.49 26.82
C VAL A 787 -26.35 3.60 28.05
N ARG A 788 -27.49 2.97 28.32
CA ARG A 788 -27.63 2.06 29.47
C ARG A 788 -26.77 0.82 29.29
N GLY A 789 -26.00 0.46 30.31
CA GLY A 789 -25.11 -0.70 30.30
C GLY A 789 -23.75 -0.46 29.66
N MET A 790 -23.50 0.72 29.09
CA MET A 790 -22.18 1.10 28.60
C MET A 790 -21.24 1.49 29.74
N ARG A 791 -19.93 1.32 29.54
CA ARG A 791 -18.90 1.84 30.45
C ARG A 791 -18.85 3.37 30.37
N GLY A 792 -18.38 4.06 31.42
CA GLY A 792 -18.36 5.51 31.50
C GLY A 792 -17.73 6.19 30.29
N ASP A 793 -16.56 5.70 29.86
CA ASP A 793 -15.82 6.25 28.70
C ASP A 793 -16.52 5.98 27.37
N GLU A 794 -17.10 4.80 27.19
CA GLU A 794 -17.88 4.43 26.00
C GLU A 794 -19.15 5.25 25.88
N ALA A 795 -19.86 5.44 27.02
CA ALA A 795 -21.06 6.26 27.07
C ALA A 795 -20.75 7.73 26.76
N LEU A 796 -19.64 8.28 27.27
CA LEU A 796 -19.23 9.65 27.02
C LEU A 796 -18.91 9.88 25.54
N ASN A 797 -18.17 8.97 24.91
CA ASN A 797 -17.86 9.03 23.47
C ASN A 797 -19.14 8.94 22.62
N ALA A 798 -20.06 8.06 22.95
CA ALA A 798 -21.34 7.95 22.25
C ALA A 798 -22.17 9.24 22.36
N VAL A 799 -22.20 9.87 23.54
CA VAL A 799 -22.89 11.13 23.79
C VAL A 799 -22.22 12.29 23.05
N GLN A 800 -20.87 12.32 22.95
CA GLN A 800 -20.14 13.33 22.19
C GLN A 800 -20.57 13.32 20.72
N HIS A 801 -20.47 12.18 20.06
CA HIS A 801 -20.88 12.03 18.65
C HIS A 801 -22.34 12.37 18.42
N PHE A 802 -23.21 11.92 19.31
CA PHE A 802 -24.66 12.18 19.22
C PHE A 802 -25.01 13.67 19.34
N ILE A 803 -24.35 14.41 20.22
CA ILE A 803 -24.56 15.85 20.38
C ILE A 803 -24.01 16.65 19.22
N ASP A 804 -22.81 16.26 18.71
CA ASP A 804 -22.22 16.87 17.52
C ASP A 804 -23.13 16.68 16.29
N ASP A 805 -23.68 15.47 16.10
CA ASP A 805 -24.64 15.18 15.04
C ASP A 805 -25.96 15.96 15.23
N ALA A 806 -26.47 16.10 16.46
CA ALA A 806 -27.66 16.88 16.76
C ALA A 806 -27.51 18.36 16.42
N ILE A 807 -26.36 18.96 16.75
CA ILE A 807 -26.01 20.36 16.42
C ILE A 807 -25.88 20.51 14.90
N LEU A 808 -25.22 19.58 14.23
CA LEU A 808 -25.01 19.61 12.76
C LEU A 808 -26.33 19.51 11.99
N VAL A 809 -27.26 18.69 12.48
CA VAL A 809 -28.59 18.51 11.89
C VAL A 809 -29.54 19.65 12.30
N GLY A 810 -29.19 20.48 13.31
CA GLY A 810 -30.00 21.60 13.81
C GLY A 810 -31.23 21.13 14.58
N MET A 811 -31.09 20.07 15.40
CA MET A 811 -32.18 19.58 16.26
C MET A 811 -32.33 20.47 17.47
N PRO A 812 -33.56 20.92 17.81
CA PRO A 812 -33.77 21.83 18.95
C PRO A 812 -33.71 21.11 20.31
N ARG A 813 -33.92 19.80 20.34
CA ARG A 813 -33.96 18.99 21.57
C ARG A 813 -33.59 17.53 21.29
N VAL A 814 -32.80 16.93 22.21
CA VAL A 814 -32.45 15.48 22.20
C VAL A 814 -32.55 14.87 23.60
N ARG A 815 -32.65 13.54 23.69
CA ARG A 815 -32.84 12.82 24.96
C ARG A 815 -31.75 11.73 25.07
N ILE A 816 -31.12 11.64 26.23
CA ILE A 816 -30.06 10.67 26.53
C ILE A 816 -30.53 9.77 27.67
N LEU A 817 -30.71 8.48 27.38
CA LEU A 817 -31.18 7.46 28.32
C LEU A 817 -29.96 6.80 28.99
N HIS A 818 -29.69 7.14 30.25
CA HIS A 818 -28.54 6.58 31.01
C HIS A 818 -29.00 5.69 32.18
N GLY A 819 -30.32 5.62 32.45
CA GLY A 819 -30.86 4.83 33.53
C GLY A 819 -30.74 5.50 34.91
N LYS A 820 -31.42 4.91 35.91
CA LYS A 820 -31.46 5.45 37.29
C LYS A 820 -30.28 4.97 38.16
N GLY A 821 -29.55 3.90 37.83
CA GLY A 821 -28.44 3.27 38.55
C GLY A 821 -27.80 4.09 39.70
N ASN A 822 -26.49 3.97 39.91
CA ASN A 822 -25.71 4.72 40.91
C ASN A 822 -25.49 6.21 40.57
N GLY A 823 -26.11 6.72 39.47
CA GLY A 823 -26.01 8.11 39.02
C GLY A 823 -24.69 8.53 38.37
N ILE A 824 -23.72 7.66 38.26
CA ILE A 824 -22.37 7.98 37.71
C ILE A 824 -22.48 8.44 36.25
N LEU A 825 -23.19 7.71 35.40
CA LEU A 825 -23.38 8.08 33.99
C LEU A 825 -24.12 9.40 33.85
N ARG A 826 -25.16 9.63 34.66
CA ARG A 826 -25.90 10.90 34.72
C ARG A 826 -25.00 12.08 35.04
N GLN A 827 -24.10 11.91 36.02
CA GLN A 827 -23.15 12.97 36.43
C GLN A 827 -22.10 13.26 35.35
N LEU A 828 -21.50 12.23 34.74
CA LEU A 828 -20.55 12.38 33.66
C LEU A 828 -21.15 13.06 32.42
N ILE A 829 -22.34 12.61 32.01
CA ILE A 829 -23.06 13.19 30.87
C ILE A 829 -23.40 14.65 31.11
N ARG A 830 -23.91 15.01 32.31
CA ARG A 830 -24.20 16.40 32.64
C ARG A 830 -22.97 17.28 32.71
N GLN A 831 -21.89 16.78 33.26
CA GLN A 831 -20.62 17.50 33.29
C GLN A 831 -20.12 17.81 31.87
N TYR A 832 -20.26 16.85 30.95
CA TYR A 832 -19.90 17.07 29.56
C TYR A 832 -20.86 18.05 28.85
N VAL A 833 -22.18 17.83 28.97
CA VAL A 833 -23.17 18.68 28.33
C VAL A 833 -23.08 20.14 28.80
N SER A 834 -22.74 20.38 30.07
CA SER A 834 -22.54 21.73 30.61
C SER A 834 -21.32 22.47 30.03
N SER A 835 -20.38 21.76 29.40
CA SER A 835 -19.19 22.37 28.79
C SER A 835 -19.38 22.79 27.31
N ILE A 836 -20.56 22.49 26.72
CA ILE A 836 -20.84 22.73 25.30
C ILE A 836 -21.50 24.10 25.12
N PRO A 837 -20.91 25.03 24.35
CA PRO A 837 -21.40 26.40 24.21
C PRO A 837 -22.79 26.51 23.52
N ASN A 838 -23.15 25.48 22.73
CA ASN A 838 -24.42 25.46 21.97
C ASN A 838 -25.60 24.86 22.76
N VAL A 839 -25.39 24.37 23.98
CA VAL A 839 -26.45 23.86 24.84
C VAL A 839 -27.05 24.99 25.66
N THR A 840 -28.33 25.25 25.47
CA THR A 840 -29.06 26.31 26.19
C THR A 840 -29.58 25.86 27.53
N HIS A 841 -30.05 24.61 27.62
CA HIS A 841 -30.58 24.06 28.84
C HIS A 841 -30.50 22.53 28.88
N TYR A 842 -30.32 21.94 30.06
CA TYR A 842 -30.43 20.50 30.27
C TYR A 842 -31.10 20.19 31.59
N ALA A 843 -32.01 19.19 31.58
CA ALA A 843 -32.79 18.80 32.75
C ALA A 843 -33.11 17.29 32.76
N ASP A 844 -33.69 16.82 33.88
CA ASP A 844 -34.27 15.48 33.91
C ASP A 844 -35.57 15.48 33.09
N GLU A 845 -35.92 14.38 32.47
CA GLU A 845 -37.18 14.18 31.79
C GLU A 845 -38.35 14.16 32.82
N HIS A 846 -39.51 14.44 32.34
CA HIS A 846 -40.71 14.37 33.20
C HIS A 846 -40.90 12.97 33.81
N VAL A 847 -41.34 12.91 35.07
CA VAL A 847 -41.43 11.67 35.87
C VAL A 847 -42.22 10.56 35.15
N GLN A 848 -43.25 10.93 34.37
CA GLN A 848 -44.09 10.01 33.58
C GLN A 848 -43.38 9.42 32.38
N PHE A 849 -42.31 10.04 31.88
CA PHE A 849 -41.54 9.62 30.68
C PHE A 849 -40.14 9.10 30.99
N GLY A 850 -39.78 8.81 32.24
CA GLY A 850 -38.51 8.23 32.63
C GLY A 850 -37.81 8.95 33.79
N GLY A 851 -38.14 10.21 34.05
CA GLY A 851 -37.62 11.03 35.17
C GLY A 851 -36.08 11.10 35.19
N ALA A 852 -35.49 10.95 36.37
CA ALA A 852 -34.04 11.04 36.59
C ALA A 852 -33.15 9.97 35.86
N GLY A 853 -33.78 9.09 35.05
CA GLY A 853 -33.03 8.13 34.21
C GLY A 853 -32.73 8.62 32.79
N ILE A 854 -33.23 9.82 32.42
CA ILE A 854 -33.08 10.44 31.11
C ILE A 854 -32.64 11.90 31.30
N THR A 855 -31.61 12.33 30.60
CA THR A 855 -31.23 13.75 30.51
C THR A 855 -31.71 14.30 29.16
N VAL A 856 -32.48 15.34 29.20
CA VAL A 856 -32.96 16.13 28.06
C VAL A 856 -31.98 17.27 27.85
N VAL A 857 -31.57 17.50 26.60
CA VAL A 857 -30.65 18.58 26.22
C VAL A 857 -31.33 19.46 25.17
N ASP A 858 -31.40 20.75 25.41
CA ASP A 858 -31.92 21.78 24.51
C ASP A 858 -30.74 22.60 23.91
N PHE A 859 -30.81 22.83 22.62
CA PHE A 859 -29.76 23.58 21.88
C PHE A 859 -30.20 25.00 21.51
#